data_b895e0d464b1d86e3ded3afae2efca2f
#
_entry.id   b895e0d464b1d86e3ded3afae2efca2f
#
_cell.length_a   1.000
_cell.length_b   1.000
_cell.length_c   1.000
_cell.angle_alpha   90.00
_cell.angle_beta   90.00
_cell.angle_gamma   90.00
#
_symmetry.space_group_name_H-M   'P 1'
#
loop_
_entity.id
_entity.type
_entity.pdbx_description
1 polymer ?
#
loop_
_entity_poly.entity_id
_entity_poly.type
_entity_poly.pdbx_seq_one_letter_code
_entity_poly.pdbx_strand_id
1 'polypeptide(L)'
;MSRKYALDKVRNIGIMAHIDAGKTTTTERILYYTGVNRKLGETHDGSATMDYMEQERERGITITSAATTAVWKGHQINIIDTPGHVDFTVEVERSLRVLDGAVAVFCAKGGVEPQSENVWRQADTYKVPRIAFVNKMDINGADFFNAVKMMGERLGAHAVPLTLPIGKESEFEGVIDLQTMKAYYFDQKDKGVTICTKDIPAEYKDLADEYHLKMLEAAADFDESIFEKLIMEDYESVTLDEVKAAIRKGTLEMKLNPVFCGSSYKNTGVQLMLDGVVDYLPAPTDVASIEGINPKTGETELRHPGEKEPFSALVFKILTDEFVGKLSFIRIYSGTLTTGSMVYNTVKGENERIGRILRMNADNREDIEEAYAGDIVAVIGLKKSTTGDTLSDKNNQIVLENMVFPDPVIKVAIEPKSKASQERMNMAILKLQEEDPTFKAYTDKETGQTIIAGMGELHLDIIVDRMFREFKVEANVGQPQVSYRETITKPVRAEGKFVRQSGGHGQYGHIVIEMEPNPEKGLEMENCIVGGVVNKEFANAAWEGIKEAAQSGIIAGYECVDFKVRLVDGSMHEVDSSEMAFKIAGSLAFKEAAAKAGATLLEPIMKVEVVTPDDYLGDVMSNLNSRRGQVKGIEPRNGAQVVDSDVPLSEMFGYATSLRSITQGRANFTMLFDHYAVVPKSVAEKVIGEVKARDSKK
;
A
#
# COMPACT_ATOMS: atom_id res chain seq x y z
N MET A 1 -20.73 -20.90 -20.95
CA MET A 1 -19.95 -20.65 -22.19
C MET A 1 -18.49 -20.99 -21.90
N SER A 2 -17.72 -21.47 -22.87
CA SER A 2 -16.28 -21.68 -22.64
C SER A 2 -15.57 -20.34 -22.52
N ARG A 3 -14.52 -20.27 -21.69
CA ARG A 3 -13.64 -19.13 -21.52
C ARG A 3 -13.21 -18.53 -22.86
N LYS A 4 -13.22 -17.22 -23.01
CA LYS A 4 -12.86 -16.53 -24.26
C LYS A 4 -11.34 -16.59 -24.56
N TYR A 5 -10.50 -16.51 -23.53
CA TYR A 5 -9.05 -16.58 -23.61
C TYR A 5 -8.55 -17.69 -22.70
N ALA A 6 -7.64 -18.54 -23.19
CA ALA A 6 -7.01 -19.57 -22.38
C ALA A 6 -6.22 -18.93 -21.22
N LEU A 7 -6.05 -19.65 -20.11
CA LEU A 7 -5.48 -19.11 -18.87
C LEU A 7 -4.04 -18.63 -19.04
N ASP A 8 -3.26 -19.28 -19.88
CA ASP A 8 -1.89 -18.91 -20.28
C ASP A 8 -1.83 -17.58 -21.07
N LYS A 9 -2.97 -17.16 -21.64
CA LYS A 9 -3.13 -15.88 -22.37
C LYS A 9 -3.75 -14.76 -21.52
N VAL A 10 -3.80 -14.92 -20.22
CA VAL A 10 -4.24 -13.87 -19.30
C VAL A 10 -3.02 -13.24 -18.64
N ARG A 11 -3.06 -11.93 -18.45
CA ARG A 11 -2.06 -11.16 -17.69
C ARG A 11 -2.81 -10.28 -16.70
N ASN A 12 -2.48 -10.40 -15.42
CA ASN A 12 -3.01 -9.54 -14.37
C ASN A 12 -1.88 -8.64 -13.90
N ILE A 13 -1.91 -7.40 -14.35
CA ILE A 13 -0.80 -6.48 -14.14
C ILE A 13 -1.21 -5.24 -13.35
N GLY A 14 -0.27 -4.74 -12.54
CA GLY A 14 -0.35 -3.43 -11.94
C GLY A 14 0.55 -2.42 -12.64
N ILE A 15 0.08 -1.19 -12.72
CA ILE A 15 0.95 -0.07 -13.13
C ILE A 15 1.36 0.65 -11.86
N MET A 16 2.64 0.57 -11.51
CA MET A 16 3.20 1.19 -10.31
C MET A 16 4.22 2.27 -10.68
N ALA A 17 4.19 3.37 -9.95
CA ALA A 17 5.07 4.50 -10.22
C ALA A 17 5.11 5.45 -9.02
N HIS A 18 6.14 6.31 -8.96
CA HIS A 18 6.09 7.50 -8.10
C HIS A 18 5.16 8.58 -8.68
N ILE A 19 4.87 9.59 -7.88
CA ILE A 19 4.07 10.74 -8.30
C ILE A 19 4.73 11.39 -9.52
N ASP A 20 3.93 11.80 -10.49
CA ASP A 20 4.38 12.44 -11.72
C ASP A 20 5.32 11.62 -12.64
N ALA A 21 5.50 10.32 -12.45
CA ALA A 21 6.22 9.49 -13.42
C ALA A 21 5.46 9.30 -14.75
N GLY A 22 4.17 9.65 -14.77
CA GLY A 22 3.30 9.50 -15.91
C GLY A 22 2.53 8.19 -15.94
N LYS A 23 2.24 7.63 -14.76
CA LYS A 23 1.47 6.39 -14.58
C LYS A 23 0.12 6.45 -15.31
N THR A 24 -0.76 7.38 -14.95
CA THR A 24 -2.10 7.52 -15.54
C THR A 24 -2.02 7.77 -17.04
N THR A 25 -1.07 8.61 -17.51
CA THR A 25 -0.84 8.83 -18.94
C THR A 25 -0.46 7.53 -19.64
N THR A 26 0.40 6.71 -19.04
CA THR A 26 0.79 5.40 -19.61
C THR A 26 -0.40 4.46 -19.68
N THR A 27 -1.21 4.38 -18.62
CA THR A 27 -2.44 3.58 -18.60
C THR A 27 -3.43 4.02 -19.67
N GLU A 28 -3.67 5.33 -19.83
CA GLU A 28 -4.54 5.87 -20.88
C GLU A 28 -4.03 5.52 -22.30
N ARG A 29 -2.72 5.51 -22.53
CA ARG A 29 -2.14 5.07 -23.81
C ARG A 29 -2.34 3.57 -24.05
N ILE A 30 -2.20 2.75 -23.01
CA ILE A 30 -2.52 1.32 -23.09
C ILE A 30 -3.99 1.13 -23.49
N LEU A 31 -4.93 1.81 -22.83
CA LEU A 31 -6.35 1.72 -23.15
C LEU A 31 -6.67 2.19 -24.58
N TYR A 32 -5.99 3.21 -25.06
CA TYR A 32 -6.14 3.69 -26.41
C TYR A 32 -5.64 2.69 -27.46
N TYR A 33 -4.41 2.18 -27.32
CA TYR A 33 -3.84 1.24 -28.30
C TYR A 33 -4.53 -0.13 -28.30
N THR A 34 -5.10 -0.53 -27.18
CA THR A 34 -5.90 -1.76 -27.09
C THR A 34 -7.35 -1.57 -27.57
N GLY A 35 -7.73 -0.34 -27.95
CA GLY A 35 -9.06 -0.02 -28.49
C GLY A 35 -10.17 0.03 -27.44
N VAL A 36 -9.84 0.00 -26.16
CA VAL A 36 -10.80 0.19 -25.06
C VAL A 36 -11.32 1.63 -25.08
N ASN A 37 -10.43 2.60 -25.20
CA ASN A 37 -10.77 4.01 -25.36
C ASN A 37 -10.68 4.45 -26.81
N ARG A 38 -11.66 5.23 -27.26
CA ARG A 38 -11.66 5.84 -28.62
C ARG A 38 -10.92 7.17 -28.67
N LYS A 39 -10.70 7.81 -27.53
CA LYS A 39 -10.00 9.08 -27.38
C LYS A 39 -8.91 8.93 -26.33
N LEU A 40 -7.83 9.67 -26.50
CA LEU A 40 -6.78 9.78 -25.49
C LEU A 40 -7.31 10.62 -24.33
N GLY A 41 -7.27 10.07 -23.11
CA GLY A 41 -7.48 10.82 -21.89
C GLY A 41 -6.18 11.53 -21.48
N GLU A 42 -6.32 12.75 -20.97
CA GLU A 42 -5.22 13.54 -20.42
C GLU A 42 -5.51 13.87 -18.95
N THR A 43 -4.51 13.70 -18.10
CA THR A 43 -4.63 14.00 -16.67
C THR A 43 -4.84 15.49 -16.40
N HIS A 44 -4.17 16.35 -17.17
CA HIS A 44 -4.26 17.81 -17.00
C HIS A 44 -5.63 18.39 -17.35
N ASP A 45 -6.37 17.73 -18.23
CA ASP A 45 -7.72 18.17 -18.64
C ASP A 45 -8.83 17.47 -17.85
N GLY A 46 -8.48 16.59 -16.87
CA GLY A 46 -9.42 15.78 -16.10
C GLY A 46 -10.23 14.79 -16.95
N SER A 47 -9.72 14.45 -18.15
CA SER A 47 -10.39 13.52 -19.08
C SER A 47 -9.88 12.09 -19.01
N ALA A 48 -8.98 11.79 -18.07
CA ALA A 48 -8.46 10.45 -17.85
C ALA A 48 -9.57 9.50 -17.37
N THR A 49 -9.70 8.37 -18.04
CA THR A 49 -10.78 7.38 -17.80
C THR A 49 -10.59 6.64 -16.49
N MET A 50 -9.33 6.40 -16.10
CA MET A 50 -9.00 5.69 -14.88
C MET A 50 -9.19 6.54 -13.62
N ASP A 51 -9.10 7.86 -13.73
CA ASP A 51 -9.35 8.80 -12.63
C ASP A 51 -10.86 9.15 -12.62
N TYR A 52 -11.68 8.28 -12.05
CA TYR A 52 -13.15 8.41 -12.10
C TYR A 52 -13.71 9.29 -10.97
N MET A 53 -12.96 9.53 -9.90
CA MET A 53 -13.37 10.43 -8.81
C MET A 53 -13.15 11.90 -9.21
N GLU A 54 -14.06 12.78 -8.77
CA GLU A 54 -13.89 14.23 -8.97
C GLU A 54 -12.59 14.72 -8.32
N GLN A 55 -12.25 14.21 -7.15
CA GLN A 55 -11.04 14.56 -6.40
C GLN A 55 -9.75 14.14 -7.13
N GLU A 56 -9.76 13.01 -7.83
CA GLU A 56 -8.63 12.56 -8.67
C GLU A 56 -8.40 13.53 -9.82
N ARG A 57 -9.49 13.89 -10.50
CA ARG A 57 -9.46 14.82 -11.67
C ARG A 57 -9.04 16.23 -11.26
N GLU A 58 -9.56 16.75 -10.15
CA GLU A 58 -9.22 18.08 -9.64
C GLU A 58 -7.77 18.17 -9.17
N ARG A 59 -7.24 17.11 -8.55
CA ARG A 59 -5.90 17.10 -7.97
C ARG A 59 -4.84 16.54 -8.92
N GLY A 60 -5.24 15.89 -10.00
CA GLY A 60 -4.35 15.23 -10.97
C GLY A 60 -3.58 14.05 -10.40
N ILE A 61 -4.12 13.38 -9.38
CA ILE A 61 -3.52 12.22 -8.71
C ILE A 61 -4.51 11.06 -8.61
N THR A 62 -4.04 9.83 -8.81
CA THR A 62 -4.83 8.64 -8.54
C THR A 62 -4.92 8.41 -7.03
N ILE A 63 -6.12 8.27 -6.51
CA ILE A 63 -6.43 8.09 -5.08
C ILE A 63 -6.79 6.62 -4.82
N THR A 64 -7.68 6.07 -5.64
CA THR A 64 -8.14 4.70 -5.52
C THR A 64 -7.68 3.88 -6.72
N SER A 65 -7.35 2.60 -6.48
CA SER A 65 -7.01 1.70 -7.58
C SER A 65 -8.22 1.49 -8.50
N ALA A 66 -8.02 1.60 -9.81
CA ALA A 66 -9.02 1.31 -10.82
C ALA A 66 -8.66 0.03 -11.56
N ALA A 67 -9.65 -0.83 -11.81
CA ALA A 67 -9.44 -2.07 -12.54
C ALA A 67 -10.10 -1.98 -13.93
N THR A 68 -9.40 -2.40 -14.97
CA THR A 68 -9.93 -2.46 -16.32
C THR A 68 -9.36 -3.68 -17.05
N THR A 69 -10.06 -4.10 -18.12
CA THR A 69 -9.63 -5.21 -18.97
C THR A 69 -9.37 -4.71 -20.39
N ALA A 70 -8.24 -5.11 -20.94
CA ALA A 70 -7.84 -4.80 -22.31
C ALA A 70 -7.44 -6.08 -23.06
N VAL A 71 -7.31 -5.99 -24.37
CA VAL A 71 -6.85 -7.12 -25.22
C VAL A 71 -5.71 -6.65 -26.10
N TRP A 72 -4.57 -7.38 -26.04
CA TRP A 72 -3.41 -7.10 -26.87
C TRP A 72 -2.84 -8.39 -27.45
N LYS A 73 -2.59 -8.45 -28.76
CA LYS A 73 -2.04 -9.62 -29.46
C LYS A 73 -2.66 -10.96 -29.03
N GLY A 74 -4.01 -10.98 -28.87
CA GLY A 74 -4.74 -12.20 -28.49
C GLY A 74 -4.61 -12.60 -27.01
N HIS A 75 -4.08 -11.73 -26.17
CA HIS A 75 -4.02 -11.88 -24.71
C HIS A 75 -5.00 -10.94 -24.03
N GLN A 76 -5.66 -11.42 -22.97
CA GLN A 76 -6.45 -10.60 -22.07
C GLN A 76 -5.52 -10.00 -21.01
N ILE A 77 -5.52 -8.70 -20.89
CA ILE A 77 -4.72 -7.96 -19.89
C ILE A 77 -5.68 -7.29 -18.93
N ASN A 78 -5.72 -7.75 -17.69
CA ASN A 78 -6.41 -7.06 -16.61
C ASN A 78 -5.40 -6.10 -15.96
N ILE A 79 -5.75 -4.83 -15.94
CA ILE A 79 -4.88 -3.76 -15.47
C ILE A 79 -5.46 -3.21 -14.20
N ILE A 80 -4.67 -3.12 -13.15
CA ILE A 80 -4.99 -2.37 -11.93
C ILE A 80 -4.06 -1.17 -11.88
N ASP A 81 -4.64 0.02 -12.02
CA ASP A 81 -3.95 1.28 -11.83
C ASP A 81 -3.86 1.59 -10.35
N THR A 82 -2.64 1.68 -9.79
CA THR A 82 -2.42 1.87 -8.35
C THR A 82 -2.12 3.33 -8.02
N PRO A 83 -2.51 3.85 -6.83
CA PRO A 83 -2.10 5.19 -6.40
C PRO A 83 -0.58 5.32 -6.35
N GLY A 84 -0.08 6.53 -6.64
CA GLY A 84 1.36 6.84 -6.50
C GLY A 84 1.70 7.56 -5.20
N HIS A 85 0.71 7.96 -4.39
CA HIS A 85 0.92 8.76 -3.19
C HIS A 85 1.05 7.89 -1.93
N VAL A 86 1.96 8.26 -1.03
CA VAL A 86 2.27 7.49 0.20
C VAL A 86 1.08 7.31 1.14
N ASP A 87 0.17 8.28 1.20
CA ASP A 87 -1.03 8.20 2.04
C ASP A 87 -1.96 7.05 1.61
N PHE A 88 -1.78 6.53 0.39
CA PHE A 88 -2.55 5.43 -0.20
C PHE A 88 -1.74 4.14 -0.38
N THR A 89 -0.66 3.98 0.36
CA THR A 89 0.22 2.79 0.31
C THR A 89 -0.56 1.48 0.46
N VAL A 90 -1.60 1.48 1.29
CA VAL A 90 -2.46 0.31 1.51
C VAL A 90 -3.25 -0.07 0.25
N GLU A 91 -3.66 0.90 -0.57
CA GLU A 91 -4.28 0.63 -1.88
C GLU A 91 -3.28 -0.07 -2.81
N VAL A 92 -2.01 0.34 -2.77
CA VAL A 92 -0.93 -0.31 -3.52
C VAL A 92 -0.73 -1.75 -3.05
N GLU A 93 -0.63 -1.98 -1.75
CA GLU A 93 -0.47 -3.32 -1.16
C GLU A 93 -1.62 -4.26 -1.52
N ARG A 94 -2.86 -3.77 -1.39
CA ARG A 94 -4.05 -4.55 -1.78
C ARG A 94 -4.02 -4.95 -3.25
N SER A 95 -3.58 -4.03 -4.10
CA SER A 95 -3.46 -4.28 -5.53
C SER A 95 -2.35 -5.27 -5.84
N LEU A 96 -1.14 -5.08 -5.29
CA LEU A 96 0.00 -5.97 -5.48
C LEU A 96 -0.31 -7.41 -5.07
N ARG A 97 -1.14 -7.60 -4.03
CA ARG A 97 -1.53 -8.92 -3.55
C ARG A 97 -2.30 -9.77 -4.55
N VAL A 98 -3.02 -9.13 -5.48
CA VAL A 98 -3.87 -9.80 -6.46
C VAL A 98 -3.31 -9.77 -7.88
N LEU A 99 -2.14 -9.19 -8.06
CA LEU A 99 -1.44 -9.11 -9.35
C LEU A 99 -0.52 -10.31 -9.55
N ASP A 100 -0.36 -10.70 -10.80
CA ASP A 100 0.61 -11.71 -11.21
C ASP A 100 1.93 -11.05 -11.65
N GLY A 101 1.87 -9.83 -12.19
CA GLY A 101 3.03 -9.06 -12.60
C GLY A 101 2.80 -7.54 -12.52
N ALA A 102 3.84 -6.76 -12.74
CA ALA A 102 3.75 -5.30 -12.70
C ALA A 102 4.58 -4.60 -13.78
N VAL A 103 4.14 -3.40 -14.14
CA VAL A 103 4.92 -2.44 -14.93
C VAL A 103 5.34 -1.31 -14.01
N ALA A 104 6.63 -1.19 -13.76
CA ALA A 104 7.21 -0.11 -12.96
C ALA A 104 7.58 1.06 -13.89
N VAL A 105 6.88 2.18 -13.75
CA VAL A 105 7.10 3.38 -14.56
C VAL A 105 8.04 4.33 -13.81
N PHE A 106 9.16 4.67 -14.43
CA PHE A 106 10.16 5.61 -13.92
C PHE A 106 10.19 6.86 -14.77
N CYS A 107 10.47 8.00 -14.17
CA CYS A 107 10.71 9.24 -14.91
C CYS A 107 12.18 9.25 -15.39
N ALA A 108 12.42 9.47 -16.68
CA ALA A 108 13.78 9.52 -17.25
C ALA A 108 14.65 10.60 -16.60
N LYS A 109 14.07 11.67 -16.07
CA LYS A 109 14.78 12.75 -15.37
C LYS A 109 15.06 12.42 -13.90
N GLY A 110 14.06 11.94 -13.16
CA GLY A 110 14.17 11.65 -11.74
C GLY A 110 14.82 10.28 -11.44
N GLY A 111 14.72 9.35 -12.40
CA GLY A 111 15.17 7.98 -12.19
C GLY A 111 14.41 7.28 -11.07
N VAL A 112 15.15 6.70 -10.14
CA VAL A 112 14.59 6.04 -8.94
C VAL A 112 14.41 7.07 -7.84
N GLU A 113 13.16 7.32 -7.48
CA GLU A 113 12.77 8.19 -6.37
C GLU A 113 12.35 7.35 -5.15
N PRO A 114 12.31 7.92 -3.92
CA PRO A 114 12.01 7.16 -2.71
C PRO A 114 10.66 6.43 -2.74
N GLN A 115 9.66 7.03 -3.38
CA GLN A 115 8.38 6.34 -3.59
C GLN A 115 8.53 5.12 -4.50
N SER A 116 9.40 5.22 -5.52
CA SER A 116 9.73 4.07 -6.36
C SER A 116 10.36 2.94 -5.54
N GLU A 117 11.27 3.28 -4.62
CA GLU A 117 11.90 2.30 -3.73
C GLU A 117 10.87 1.59 -2.84
N ASN A 118 9.93 2.35 -2.26
CA ASN A 118 8.88 1.78 -1.41
C ASN A 118 7.98 0.81 -2.17
N VAL A 119 7.47 1.23 -3.33
CA VAL A 119 6.58 0.38 -4.15
C VAL A 119 7.34 -0.83 -4.70
N TRP A 120 8.63 -0.66 -5.05
CA TRP A 120 9.48 -1.76 -5.48
C TRP A 120 9.69 -2.78 -4.37
N ARG A 121 9.98 -2.34 -3.14
CA ARG A 121 10.15 -3.20 -1.97
C ARG A 121 8.87 -3.95 -1.60
N GLN A 122 7.71 -3.29 -1.73
CA GLN A 122 6.42 -3.94 -1.57
C GLN A 122 6.20 -5.04 -2.63
N ALA A 123 6.54 -4.76 -3.89
CA ALA A 123 6.48 -5.77 -4.94
C ALA A 123 7.44 -6.95 -4.70
N ASP A 124 8.61 -6.72 -4.07
CA ASP A 124 9.50 -7.80 -3.61
C ASP A 124 8.86 -8.64 -2.49
N THR A 125 8.22 -8.00 -1.53
CA THR A 125 7.52 -8.68 -0.43
C THR A 125 6.43 -9.61 -0.95
N TYR A 126 5.66 -9.18 -1.94
CA TYR A 126 4.60 -9.98 -2.56
C TYR A 126 5.09 -10.85 -3.73
N LYS A 127 6.41 -10.87 -3.99
CA LYS A 127 7.04 -11.65 -5.05
C LYS A 127 6.41 -11.42 -6.42
N VAL A 128 6.15 -10.16 -6.78
CA VAL A 128 5.55 -9.76 -8.05
C VAL A 128 6.63 -9.51 -9.10
N PRO A 129 6.75 -10.37 -10.14
CA PRO A 129 7.63 -10.14 -11.28
C PRO A 129 7.28 -8.86 -12.01
N ARG A 130 8.29 -8.16 -12.54
CA ARG A 130 8.04 -6.83 -13.13
C ARG A 130 8.97 -6.50 -14.27
N ILE A 131 8.43 -5.69 -15.19
CA ILE A 131 9.18 -4.97 -16.20
C ILE A 131 9.26 -3.50 -15.84
N ALA A 132 10.24 -2.79 -16.32
CA ALA A 132 10.41 -1.36 -16.10
C ALA A 132 10.15 -0.57 -17.39
N PHE A 133 9.53 0.59 -17.26
CA PHE A 133 9.31 1.53 -18.34
C PHE A 133 9.86 2.91 -17.96
N VAL A 134 10.96 3.31 -18.59
CA VAL A 134 11.55 4.64 -18.41
C VAL A 134 10.81 5.62 -19.31
N ASN A 135 9.91 6.36 -18.71
CA ASN A 135 8.98 7.29 -19.34
C ASN A 135 9.51 8.74 -19.35
N LYS A 136 8.86 9.60 -20.10
CA LYS A 136 9.21 11.03 -20.22
C LYS A 136 10.59 11.27 -20.82
N MET A 137 10.98 10.49 -21.83
CA MET A 137 12.23 10.68 -22.56
C MET A 137 12.29 12.02 -23.32
N ASP A 138 11.18 12.70 -23.46
CA ASP A 138 10.99 13.97 -24.18
C ASP A 138 11.22 15.24 -23.34
N ILE A 139 11.41 15.11 -22.02
CA ILE A 139 11.58 16.28 -21.14
C ILE A 139 13.05 16.65 -20.95
N ASN A 140 13.30 17.93 -20.65
CA ASN A 140 14.66 18.42 -20.36
C ASN A 140 15.28 17.71 -19.15
N GLY A 141 16.49 17.20 -19.29
CA GLY A 141 17.19 16.44 -18.28
C GLY A 141 16.85 14.94 -18.27
N ALA A 142 16.17 14.43 -19.31
CA ALA A 142 15.92 13.00 -19.46
C ALA A 142 17.23 12.23 -19.71
N ASP A 143 17.50 11.21 -18.89
CA ASP A 143 18.68 10.35 -18.99
C ASP A 143 18.30 8.90 -18.72
N PHE A 144 18.16 8.14 -19.80
CA PHE A 144 17.80 6.71 -19.76
C PHE A 144 18.85 5.88 -19.00
N PHE A 145 20.12 6.09 -19.34
CA PHE A 145 21.22 5.28 -18.80
C PHE A 145 21.42 5.51 -17.30
N ASN A 146 21.26 6.76 -16.86
CA ASN A 146 21.29 7.08 -15.45
C ASN A 146 20.10 6.44 -14.70
N ALA A 147 18.90 6.45 -15.27
CA ALA A 147 17.74 5.77 -14.67
C ALA A 147 17.97 4.27 -14.51
N VAL A 148 18.52 3.59 -15.53
CA VAL A 148 18.88 2.16 -15.48
C VAL A 148 19.96 1.89 -14.43
N LYS A 149 20.98 2.75 -14.37
CA LYS A 149 22.04 2.66 -13.36
C LYS A 149 21.48 2.79 -11.93
N MET A 150 20.62 3.78 -11.69
CA MET A 150 19.96 3.97 -10.39
C MET A 150 19.11 2.76 -9.98
N MET A 151 18.46 2.05 -10.92
CA MET A 151 17.75 0.81 -10.63
C MET A 151 18.69 -0.23 -10.02
N GLY A 152 19.88 -0.40 -10.58
CA GLY A 152 20.90 -1.30 -10.01
C GLY A 152 21.37 -0.85 -8.63
N GLU A 153 21.71 0.42 -8.48
CA GLU A 153 22.34 0.95 -7.26
C GLU A 153 21.36 1.09 -6.08
N ARG A 154 20.11 1.50 -6.34
CA ARG A 154 19.14 1.81 -5.28
C ARG A 154 18.12 0.69 -5.04
N LEU A 155 17.75 -0.04 -6.08
CA LEU A 155 16.75 -1.11 -5.99
C LEU A 155 17.38 -2.51 -5.94
N GLY A 156 18.70 -2.62 -6.19
CA GLY A 156 19.37 -3.91 -6.36
C GLY A 156 18.85 -4.71 -7.56
N ALA A 157 18.23 -4.03 -8.53
CA ALA A 157 17.60 -4.65 -9.68
C ALA A 157 18.63 -5.02 -10.75
N HIS A 158 18.55 -6.22 -11.30
CA HIS A 158 19.28 -6.58 -12.53
C HIS A 158 18.50 -6.04 -13.74
N ALA A 159 18.63 -4.74 -13.97
CA ALA A 159 17.93 -4.00 -15.02
C ALA A 159 18.59 -4.24 -16.38
N VAL A 160 17.89 -4.88 -17.30
CA VAL A 160 18.38 -5.22 -18.64
C VAL A 160 17.60 -4.42 -19.69
N PRO A 161 18.21 -3.43 -20.34
CA PRO A 161 17.57 -2.70 -21.43
C PRO A 161 17.20 -3.64 -22.60
N LEU A 162 15.94 -3.60 -23.00
CA LEU A 162 15.45 -4.24 -24.23
C LEU A 162 15.21 -3.21 -25.33
N THR A 163 15.06 -1.94 -24.96
CA THR A 163 14.98 -0.84 -25.91
C THR A 163 15.93 0.27 -25.52
N LEU A 164 16.48 0.99 -26.53
CA LEU A 164 17.27 2.19 -26.34
C LEU A 164 16.59 3.39 -26.99
N PRO A 165 16.73 4.62 -26.43
CA PRO A 165 16.16 5.81 -27.03
C PRO A 165 16.93 6.25 -28.26
N ILE A 166 16.21 6.77 -29.28
CA ILE A 166 16.75 7.50 -30.41
C ILE A 166 16.51 8.98 -30.15
N GLY A 167 17.59 9.72 -29.94
CA GLY A 167 17.53 11.10 -29.47
C GLY A 167 17.25 11.19 -27.97
N LYS A 168 17.21 12.43 -27.48
CA LYS A 168 16.90 12.75 -26.08
C LYS A 168 16.15 14.07 -26.01
N GLU A 169 15.39 14.25 -24.93
CA GLU A 169 14.65 15.51 -24.68
C GLU A 169 13.76 15.89 -25.88
N SER A 170 13.86 17.12 -26.40
CA SER A 170 13.08 17.61 -27.54
C SER A 170 13.36 16.82 -28.83
N GLU A 171 14.52 16.20 -28.95
CA GLU A 171 14.96 15.42 -30.11
C GLU A 171 14.63 13.93 -29.99
N PHE A 172 13.89 13.52 -28.95
CA PHE A 172 13.45 12.14 -28.80
C PHE A 172 12.43 11.78 -29.90
N GLU A 173 12.84 10.91 -30.84
CA GLU A 173 12.08 10.58 -32.05
C GLU A 173 11.58 9.14 -32.10
N GLY A 174 12.23 8.22 -31.40
CA GLY A 174 11.91 6.80 -31.49
C GLY A 174 12.72 5.93 -30.54
N VAL A 175 12.64 4.62 -30.75
CA VAL A 175 13.35 3.65 -29.92
C VAL A 175 13.99 2.56 -30.77
N ILE A 176 15.13 2.04 -30.34
CA ILE A 176 15.79 0.87 -30.89
C ILE A 176 15.34 -0.34 -30.09
N ASP A 177 14.82 -1.35 -30.74
CA ASP A 177 14.56 -2.65 -30.14
C ASP A 177 15.81 -3.52 -30.29
N LEU A 178 16.42 -3.84 -29.17
CA LEU A 178 17.65 -4.64 -29.11
C LEU A 178 17.42 -6.11 -29.47
N GLN A 179 16.21 -6.60 -29.37
CA GLN A 179 15.89 -7.98 -29.70
C GLN A 179 15.85 -8.23 -31.20
N THR A 180 15.31 -7.25 -31.95
CA THR A 180 15.17 -7.32 -33.41
C THR A 180 16.24 -6.52 -34.14
N MET A 181 17.05 -5.76 -33.43
CA MET A 181 18.05 -4.83 -33.95
C MET A 181 17.47 -3.90 -35.04
N LYS A 182 16.31 -3.31 -34.73
CA LYS A 182 15.60 -2.37 -35.60
C LYS A 182 15.22 -1.10 -34.83
N ALA A 183 15.12 0.00 -35.60
CA ALA A 183 14.66 1.28 -35.10
C ALA A 183 13.15 1.45 -35.36
N TYR A 184 12.41 1.86 -34.34
CA TYR A 184 10.96 2.05 -34.38
C TYR A 184 10.62 3.52 -34.19
N TYR A 185 9.90 4.08 -35.16
CA TYR A 185 9.40 5.47 -35.18
C TYR A 185 7.89 5.45 -35.18
N PHE A 186 7.28 6.36 -34.43
CA PHE A 186 5.84 6.42 -34.21
C PHE A 186 5.26 7.66 -34.87
N ASP A 187 4.29 7.49 -35.79
CA ASP A 187 3.70 8.62 -36.49
C ASP A 187 2.83 9.45 -35.55
N GLN A 188 3.26 10.69 -35.30
CA GLN A 188 2.53 11.60 -34.43
C GLN A 188 1.21 12.11 -35.04
N LYS A 189 1.00 11.97 -36.35
CA LYS A 189 -0.23 12.38 -37.01
C LYS A 189 -1.42 11.51 -36.62
N ASP A 190 -1.18 10.25 -36.36
CA ASP A 190 -2.17 9.28 -35.87
C ASP A 190 -1.99 8.92 -34.41
N LYS A 191 -1.28 9.76 -33.67
CA LYS A 191 -1.01 9.55 -32.23
C LYS A 191 -0.21 8.27 -31.95
N GLY A 192 0.75 7.94 -32.81
CA GLY A 192 1.64 6.81 -32.64
C GLY A 192 1.06 5.44 -32.97
N VAL A 193 -0.12 5.37 -33.58
CA VAL A 193 -0.73 4.09 -33.98
C VAL A 193 0.07 3.42 -35.08
N THR A 194 0.50 4.19 -36.09
CA THR A 194 1.37 3.68 -37.17
C THR A 194 2.82 3.65 -36.70
N ILE A 195 3.41 2.48 -36.74
CA ILE A 195 4.81 2.24 -36.39
C ILE A 195 5.60 2.05 -37.69
N CYS A 196 6.63 2.86 -37.88
CA CYS A 196 7.56 2.75 -39.00
C CYS A 196 8.86 2.12 -38.54
N THR A 197 9.16 0.92 -39.03
CA THR A 197 10.41 0.19 -38.70
C THR A 197 11.47 0.54 -39.72
N LYS A 198 12.66 0.90 -39.28
CA LYS A 198 13.84 1.22 -40.10
C LYS A 198 15.08 0.49 -39.57
N ASP A 199 16.14 0.53 -40.34
CA ASP A 199 17.46 0.13 -39.85
C ASP A 199 17.96 1.14 -38.80
N ILE A 200 18.79 0.66 -37.89
CA ILE A 200 19.38 1.50 -36.82
C ILE A 200 20.23 2.60 -37.45
N PRO A 201 20.07 3.87 -37.10
CA PRO A 201 20.94 4.93 -37.60
C PRO A 201 22.41 4.67 -37.24
N ALA A 202 23.32 5.01 -38.17
CA ALA A 202 24.74 4.66 -38.04
C ALA A 202 25.38 5.17 -36.74
N GLU A 203 24.91 6.30 -36.24
CA GLU A 203 25.40 6.90 -34.98
C GLU A 203 25.03 6.11 -33.71
N TYR A 204 23.98 5.28 -33.77
CA TYR A 204 23.55 4.44 -32.64
C TYR A 204 23.98 2.99 -32.79
N LYS A 205 24.61 2.60 -33.90
CA LYS A 205 24.90 1.21 -34.18
C LYS A 205 25.83 0.57 -33.16
N ASP A 206 26.95 1.22 -32.88
CA ASP A 206 27.94 0.70 -31.90
C ASP A 206 27.31 0.55 -30.50
N LEU A 207 26.49 1.52 -30.09
CA LEU A 207 25.76 1.49 -28.83
C LEU A 207 24.73 0.34 -28.81
N ALA A 208 23.99 0.14 -29.89
CA ALA A 208 23.00 -0.91 -30.01
C ALA A 208 23.68 -2.29 -29.97
N ASP A 209 24.81 -2.46 -30.68
CA ASP A 209 25.58 -3.69 -30.66
C ASP A 209 26.13 -4.02 -29.27
N GLU A 210 26.64 -3.00 -28.54
CA GLU A 210 27.09 -3.17 -27.15
C GLU A 210 25.97 -3.62 -26.22
N TYR A 211 24.81 -2.96 -26.29
CA TYR A 211 23.68 -3.29 -25.40
C TYR A 211 22.96 -4.56 -25.83
N HIS A 212 22.97 -4.91 -27.11
CA HIS A 212 22.50 -6.22 -27.59
C HIS A 212 23.33 -7.34 -26.99
N LEU A 213 24.66 -7.22 -26.99
CA LEU A 213 25.55 -8.19 -26.35
C LEU A 213 25.28 -8.33 -24.86
N LYS A 214 25.18 -7.21 -24.13
CA LYS A 214 24.80 -7.22 -22.70
C LYS A 214 23.46 -7.91 -22.44
N MET A 215 22.48 -7.72 -23.31
CA MET A 215 21.20 -8.40 -23.23
C MET A 215 21.36 -9.92 -23.44
N LEU A 216 22.17 -10.34 -24.41
CA LEU A 216 22.46 -11.75 -24.63
C LEU A 216 23.24 -12.38 -23.46
N GLU A 217 24.21 -11.68 -22.89
CA GLU A 217 24.94 -12.11 -21.68
C GLU A 217 23.96 -12.32 -20.50
N ALA A 218 23.07 -11.38 -20.27
CA ALA A 218 22.04 -11.51 -19.23
C ALA A 218 21.05 -12.65 -19.50
N ALA A 219 20.71 -12.93 -20.76
CA ALA A 219 19.86 -14.04 -21.14
C ALA A 219 20.58 -15.40 -20.94
N ALA A 220 21.89 -15.45 -21.20
CA ALA A 220 22.72 -16.66 -21.03
C ALA A 220 22.75 -17.18 -19.59
N ASP A 221 22.55 -16.34 -18.59
CA ASP A 221 22.42 -16.76 -17.19
C ASP A 221 21.22 -17.70 -16.95
N PHE A 222 20.24 -17.72 -17.87
CA PHE A 222 19.01 -18.48 -17.76
C PHE A 222 18.84 -19.57 -18.82
N ASP A 223 19.75 -19.66 -19.81
CA ASP A 223 19.69 -20.64 -20.89
C ASP A 223 21.09 -21.13 -21.31
N GLU A 224 21.35 -22.42 -21.09
CA GLU A 224 22.65 -23.04 -21.39
C GLU A 224 22.99 -22.99 -22.90
N SER A 225 22.01 -23.09 -23.81
CA SER A 225 22.23 -23.01 -25.25
C SER A 225 22.74 -21.62 -25.66
N ILE A 226 22.17 -20.57 -25.12
CA ILE A 226 22.63 -19.19 -25.35
C ILE A 226 24.05 -19.02 -24.79
N PHE A 227 24.33 -19.55 -23.60
CA PHE A 227 25.63 -19.48 -22.95
C PHE A 227 26.71 -20.17 -23.80
N GLU A 228 26.44 -21.38 -24.32
CA GLU A 228 27.37 -22.11 -25.22
C GLU A 228 27.64 -21.33 -26.51
N LYS A 229 26.61 -20.76 -27.15
CA LYS A 229 26.74 -19.95 -28.36
C LYS A 229 27.58 -18.69 -28.14
N LEU A 230 27.41 -18.03 -26.98
CA LEU A 230 28.20 -16.84 -26.62
C LEU A 230 29.68 -17.18 -26.41
N ILE A 231 30.01 -18.31 -25.76
CA ILE A 231 31.40 -18.78 -25.61
C ILE A 231 32.04 -19.06 -26.98
N MET A 232 31.27 -19.55 -27.93
CA MET A 232 31.75 -19.84 -29.31
C MET A 232 31.79 -18.59 -30.19
N GLU A 233 31.41 -17.40 -29.66
CA GLU A 233 31.28 -16.13 -30.40
C GLU A 233 30.28 -16.22 -31.59
N ASP A 234 29.33 -17.18 -31.52
CA ASP A 234 28.30 -17.39 -32.52
C ASP A 234 26.99 -16.67 -32.17
N TYR A 235 27.04 -15.36 -32.12
CA TYR A 235 25.92 -14.51 -31.75
C TYR A 235 24.76 -14.56 -32.74
N GLU A 236 25.05 -14.78 -34.02
CA GLU A 236 24.04 -14.82 -35.08
C GLU A 236 23.15 -16.07 -35.02
N SER A 237 23.61 -17.12 -34.37
CA SER A 237 22.82 -18.35 -34.20
C SER A 237 21.81 -18.28 -33.06
N VAL A 238 21.87 -17.25 -32.21
CA VAL A 238 20.92 -17.05 -31.12
C VAL A 238 19.61 -16.55 -31.70
N THR A 239 18.55 -17.31 -31.50
CA THR A 239 17.24 -16.99 -32.06
C THR A 239 16.47 -16.04 -31.10
N LEU A 240 15.56 -15.23 -31.66
CA LEU A 240 14.70 -14.35 -30.91
C LEU A 240 13.86 -15.12 -29.87
N ASP A 241 13.39 -16.29 -30.21
CA ASP A 241 12.56 -17.11 -29.31
C ASP A 241 13.36 -17.63 -28.11
N GLU A 242 14.62 -18.02 -28.28
CA GLU A 242 15.53 -18.40 -27.20
C GLU A 242 15.76 -17.23 -26.26
N VAL A 243 16.06 -16.03 -26.79
CA VAL A 243 16.27 -14.81 -25.99
C VAL A 243 15.03 -14.48 -25.19
N LYS A 244 13.86 -14.49 -25.84
CA LYS A 244 12.59 -14.21 -25.16
C LYS A 244 12.29 -15.21 -24.04
N ALA A 245 12.51 -16.50 -24.28
CA ALA A 245 12.30 -17.54 -23.28
C ALA A 245 13.23 -17.39 -22.07
N ALA A 246 14.51 -17.10 -22.32
CA ALA A 246 15.51 -16.89 -21.27
C ALA A 246 15.20 -15.63 -20.42
N ILE A 247 14.93 -14.49 -21.06
CA ILE A 247 14.55 -13.25 -20.37
C ILE A 247 13.25 -13.45 -19.57
N ARG A 248 12.24 -14.13 -20.15
CA ARG A 248 11.02 -14.47 -19.45
C ARG A 248 11.31 -15.29 -18.19
N LYS A 249 12.13 -16.33 -18.29
CA LYS A 249 12.52 -17.17 -17.16
C LYS A 249 13.18 -16.34 -16.06
N GLY A 250 14.15 -15.48 -16.39
CA GLY A 250 14.80 -14.58 -15.46
C GLY A 250 13.84 -13.59 -14.80
N THR A 251 12.85 -13.11 -15.56
CA THR A 251 11.80 -12.19 -15.04
C THR A 251 10.89 -12.92 -14.06
N LEU A 252 10.42 -14.12 -14.40
CA LEU A 252 9.56 -14.93 -13.52
C LEU A 252 10.25 -15.35 -12.23
N GLU A 253 11.56 -15.63 -12.30
CA GLU A 253 12.40 -15.90 -11.12
C GLU A 253 12.77 -14.64 -10.31
N MET A 254 12.34 -13.45 -10.77
CA MET A 254 12.67 -12.14 -10.18
C MET A 254 14.18 -11.84 -10.10
N LYS A 255 14.96 -12.44 -10.99
CA LYS A 255 16.41 -12.25 -11.07
C LYS A 255 16.83 -11.28 -12.17
N LEU A 256 15.92 -10.94 -13.08
CA LEU A 256 16.13 -10.04 -14.20
C LEU A 256 14.91 -9.13 -14.36
N ASN A 257 15.15 -7.86 -14.67
CA ASN A 257 14.11 -6.86 -14.91
C ASN A 257 14.27 -6.27 -16.31
N PRO A 258 13.42 -6.65 -17.29
CA PRO A 258 13.41 -6.04 -18.61
C PRO A 258 13.10 -4.54 -18.54
N VAL A 259 13.87 -3.72 -19.23
CA VAL A 259 13.69 -2.26 -19.25
C VAL A 259 13.35 -1.78 -20.63
N PHE A 260 12.25 -1.05 -20.74
CA PHE A 260 11.79 -0.35 -21.93
C PHE A 260 11.90 1.16 -21.73
N CYS A 261 11.99 1.90 -22.82
CA CYS A 261 11.98 3.38 -22.78
C CYS A 261 10.94 3.97 -23.72
N GLY A 262 10.51 5.19 -23.41
CA GLY A 262 9.56 5.90 -24.25
C GLY A 262 9.07 7.21 -23.65
N SER A 263 8.07 7.76 -24.30
CA SER A 263 7.30 8.89 -23.81
C SER A 263 5.82 8.64 -24.04
N SER A 264 5.09 8.39 -22.95
CA SER A 264 3.63 8.22 -23.03
C SER A 264 2.95 9.48 -23.52
N TYR A 265 3.46 10.67 -23.15
CA TYR A 265 2.95 11.95 -23.63
C TYR A 265 3.13 12.12 -25.15
N LYS A 266 4.29 11.74 -25.68
CA LYS A 266 4.62 11.75 -27.11
C LYS A 266 4.15 10.49 -27.85
N ASN A 267 3.38 9.61 -27.21
CA ASN A 267 2.84 8.39 -27.81
C ASN A 267 3.93 7.48 -28.43
N THR A 268 5.09 7.40 -27.81
CA THR A 268 6.28 6.68 -28.32
C THR A 268 6.69 5.59 -27.35
N GLY A 269 6.89 4.35 -27.85
CA GLY A 269 7.46 3.23 -27.10
C GLY A 269 6.46 2.41 -26.26
N VAL A 270 5.23 2.86 -26.06
CA VAL A 270 4.23 2.17 -25.22
C VAL A 270 3.82 0.81 -25.79
N GLN A 271 3.72 0.68 -27.11
CA GLN A 271 3.34 -0.58 -27.75
C GLN A 271 4.42 -1.67 -27.57
N LEU A 272 5.71 -1.29 -27.60
CA LEU A 272 6.80 -2.24 -27.33
C LEU A 272 6.81 -2.69 -25.86
N MET A 273 6.49 -1.79 -24.94
CA MET A 273 6.29 -2.14 -23.53
C MET A 273 5.10 -3.09 -23.36
N LEU A 274 3.98 -2.89 -24.10
CA LEU A 274 2.84 -3.82 -24.11
C LEU A 274 3.21 -5.20 -24.68
N ASP A 275 4.07 -5.24 -25.69
CA ASP A 275 4.64 -6.50 -26.17
C ASP A 275 5.43 -7.20 -25.07
N GLY A 276 6.24 -6.43 -24.31
CA GLY A 276 6.96 -6.94 -23.16
C GLY A 276 6.05 -7.46 -22.03
N VAL A 277 4.88 -6.84 -21.81
CA VAL A 277 3.88 -7.37 -20.87
C VAL A 277 3.42 -8.77 -21.28
N VAL A 278 3.15 -8.98 -22.56
CA VAL A 278 2.72 -10.29 -23.09
C VAL A 278 3.86 -11.31 -23.04
N ASP A 279 5.06 -10.90 -23.44
CA ASP A 279 6.20 -11.79 -23.62
C ASP A 279 6.85 -12.19 -22.29
N TYR A 280 6.96 -11.29 -21.31
CA TYR A 280 7.79 -11.47 -20.11
C TYR A 280 7.03 -11.60 -18.80
N LEU A 281 5.84 -10.97 -18.65
CA LEU A 281 5.09 -11.07 -17.41
C LEU A 281 4.32 -12.40 -17.31
N PRO A 282 4.11 -12.90 -16.09
CA PRO A 282 3.48 -14.19 -15.87
C PRO A 282 2.01 -14.22 -16.28
N ALA A 283 1.58 -15.39 -16.71
CA ALA A 283 0.17 -15.77 -16.68
C ALA A 283 -0.18 -16.34 -15.30
N PRO A 284 -1.46 -16.46 -14.95
CA PRO A 284 -1.87 -17.11 -13.70
C PRO A 284 -1.36 -18.56 -13.56
N THR A 285 -1.04 -19.23 -14.67
CA THR A 285 -0.45 -20.57 -14.71
C THR A 285 1.04 -20.60 -14.36
N ASP A 286 1.75 -19.49 -14.50
CA ASP A 286 3.18 -19.40 -14.21
C ASP A 286 3.43 -19.04 -12.73
N VAL A 287 2.42 -18.48 -12.07
CA VAL A 287 2.51 -18.13 -10.65
C VAL A 287 2.34 -19.39 -9.80
N ALA A 288 3.11 -19.50 -8.74
CA ALA A 288 2.97 -20.59 -7.79
C ALA A 288 1.53 -20.70 -7.27
N SER A 289 1.08 -21.94 -7.02
CA SER A 289 -0.23 -22.19 -6.42
C SER A 289 -0.39 -21.38 -5.13
N ILE A 290 -1.56 -20.79 -4.95
CA ILE A 290 -1.79 -19.97 -3.77
C ILE A 290 -1.92 -20.85 -2.53
N GLU A 291 -1.22 -20.48 -1.49
CA GLU A 291 -1.30 -21.11 -0.18
C GLU A 291 -2.42 -20.49 0.65
N GLY A 292 -3.09 -21.30 1.41
CA GLY A 292 -4.06 -20.87 2.39
C GLY A 292 -4.19 -21.86 3.53
N ILE A 293 -4.89 -21.49 4.58
CA ILE A 293 -5.10 -22.30 5.77
C ILE A 293 -6.51 -22.85 5.75
N ASN A 294 -6.66 -24.16 5.90
CA ASN A 294 -7.97 -24.76 6.12
C ASN A 294 -8.45 -24.42 7.53
N PRO A 295 -9.55 -23.68 7.69
CA PRO A 295 -10.00 -23.22 9.01
C PRO A 295 -10.48 -24.34 9.94
N LYS A 296 -10.73 -25.55 9.42
CA LYS A 296 -11.18 -26.71 10.20
C LYS A 296 -10.00 -27.55 10.71
N THR A 297 -8.98 -27.76 9.89
CA THR A 297 -7.82 -28.62 10.23
C THR A 297 -6.63 -27.80 10.73
N GLY A 298 -6.55 -26.50 10.37
CA GLY A 298 -5.40 -25.65 10.63
C GLY A 298 -4.20 -25.95 9.70
N GLU A 299 -4.36 -26.82 8.73
CA GLU A 299 -3.30 -27.22 7.80
C GLU A 299 -3.23 -26.26 6.61
N THR A 300 -2.03 -26.09 6.07
CA THR A 300 -1.80 -25.34 4.84
C THR A 300 -2.25 -26.17 3.65
N GLU A 301 -3.09 -25.61 2.81
CA GLU A 301 -3.56 -26.17 1.55
C GLU A 301 -3.16 -25.29 0.38
N LEU A 302 -2.92 -25.93 -0.78
CA LEU A 302 -2.66 -25.25 -2.04
C LEU A 302 -3.91 -25.20 -2.91
N ARG A 303 -4.09 -24.09 -3.62
CA ARG A 303 -5.09 -23.98 -4.70
C ARG A 303 -4.37 -23.72 -6.02
N HIS A 304 -4.63 -24.59 -6.99
CA HIS A 304 -4.08 -24.46 -8.33
C HIS A 304 -4.99 -23.63 -9.22
N PRO A 305 -4.46 -22.83 -10.13
CA PRO A 305 -5.26 -22.06 -11.07
C PRO A 305 -5.93 -22.98 -12.12
N GLY A 306 -7.15 -23.40 -11.84
CA GLY A 306 -7.89 -24.31 -12.72
C GLY A 306 -9.40 -24.12 -12.57
N GLU A 307 -10.15 -24.26 -13.68
CA GLU A 307 -11.62 -24.08 -13.71
C GLU A 307 -12.39 -25.19 -12.98
N LYS A 308 -11.80 -26.38 -12.88
CA LYS A 308 -12.41 -27.57 -12.22
C LYS A 308 -12.01 -27.71 -10.75
N GLU A 309 -11.10 -26.88 -10.29
CA GLU A 309 -10.68 -26.84 -8.90
C GLU A 309 -11.81 -26.29 -8.01
N PRO A 310 -11.81 -26.58 -6.71
CA PRO A 310 -12.72 -25.95 -5.77
C PRO A 310 -12.58 -24.43 -5.82
N PHE A 311 -13.72 -23.72 -5.83
CA PHE A 311 -13.74 -22.26 -5.91
C PHE A 311 -13.01 -21.61 -4.73
N SER A 312 -12.12 -20.67 -5.05
CA SER A 312 -11.55 -19.77 -4.08
C SER A 312 -11.25 -18.39 -4.70
N ALA A 313 -11.57 -17.34 -3.96
CA ALA A 313 -11.36 -15.97 -4.38
C ALA A 313 -11.06 -15.06 -3.18
N LEU A 314 -10.35 -13.97 -3.42
CA LEU A 314 -10.04 -12.94 -2.43
C LEU A 314 -10.80 -11.66 -2.78
N VAL A 315 -11.51 -11.10 -1.80
CA VAL A 315 -12.12 -9.77 -1.88
C VAL A 315 -11.02 -8.75 -1.58
N PHE A 316 -10.53 -8.04 -2.58
CA PHE A 316 -9.40 -7.12 -2.38
C PHE A 316 -9.80 -5.64 -2.34
N LYS A 317 -10.99 -5.31 -2.86
CA LYS A 317 -11.49 -3.93 -2.86
C LYS A 317 -13.00 -3.90 -2.80
N ILE A 318 -13.54 -2.90 -2.10
CA ILE A 318 -14.97 -2.59 -2.05
C ILE A 318 -15.16 -1.15 -2.49
N LEU A 319 -16.19 -0.91 -3.30
CA LEU A 319 -16.68 0.40 -3.67
C LEU A 319 -18.17 0.50 -3.39
N THR A 320 -18.61 1.65 -2.93
CA THR A 320 -20.04 1.97 -2.81
C THR A 320 -20.45 2.80 -4.03
N ASP A 321 -21.33 2.24 -4.82
CA ASP A 321 -21.89 2.89 -6.02
C ASP A 321 -23.31 3.38 -5.71
N GLU A 322 -23.67 4.56 -6.19
CA GLU A 322 -24.99 5.17 -5.93
C GLU A 322 -26.13 4.38 -6.53
N PHE A 323 -25.92 3.67 -7.66
CA PHE A 323 -26.96 2.97 -8.41
C PHE A 323 -27.06 1.49 -8.10
N VAL A 324 -25.91 0.83 -7.96
CA VAL A 324 -25.86 -0.63 -7.76
C VAL A 324 -25.52 -1.04 -6.34
N GLY A 325 -25.20 -0.08 -5.48
CA GLY A 325 -24.85 -0.32 -4.08
C GLY A 325 -23.43 -0.83 -3.92
N LYS A 326 -23.24 -1.88 -3.12
CA LYS A 326 -21.92 -2.44 -2.81
C LYS A 326 -21.35 -3.26 -3.96
N LEU A 327 -20.25 -2.81 -4.50
CA LEU A 327 -19.41 -3.47 -5.50
C LEU A 327 -18.20 -4.09 -4.82
N SER A 328 -18.07 -5.41 -4.86
CA SER A 328 -16.92 -6.13 -4.30
C SER A 328 -16.02 -6.62 -5.42
N PHE A 329 -14.81 -6.12 -5.50
CA PHE A 329 -13.81 -6.59 -6.46
C PHE A 329 -13.12 -7.82 -5.90
N ILE A 330 -13.11 -8.88 -6.70
CA ILE A 330 -12.53 -10.17 -6.33
C ILE A 330 -11.52 -10.65 -7.36
N ARG A 331 -10.48 -11.30 -6.86
CA ARG A 331 -9.55 -12.10 -7.65
C ARG A 331 -9.92 -13.57 -7.46
N ILE A 332 -10.24 -14.28 -8.54
CA ILE A 332 -10.51 -15.71 -8.52
C ILE A 332 -9.19 -16.45 -8.70
N TYR A 333 -8.82 -17.27 -7.74
CA TYR A 333 -7.60 -18.07 -7.77
C TYR A 333 -7.84 -19.49 -8.29
N SER A 334 -8.99 -20.08 -7.97
CA SER A 334 -9.36 -21.42 -8.44
C SER A 334 -10.87 -21.55 -8.66
N GLY A 335 -11.25 -22.47 -9.48
CA GLY A 335 -12.65 -22.80 -9.77
C GLY A 335 -13.35 -21.82 -10.71
N THR A 336 -14.68 -21.90 -10.69
CA THR A 336 -15.58 -21.09 -11.51
C THR A 336 -16.64 -20.45 -10.63
N LEU A 337 -16.93 -19.18 -10.89
CA LEU A 337 -17.99 -18.41 -10.23
C LEU A 337 -19.13 -18.16 -11.23
N THR A 338 -20.35 -18.46 -10.83
CA THR A 338 -21.54 -18.28 -11.66
C THR A 338 -22.52 -17.30 -11.02
N THR A 339 -23.14 -16.46 -11.83
CA THR A 339 -24.20 -15.54 -11.38
C THR A 339 -25.34 -16.33 -10.71
N GLY A 340 -25.81 -15.85 -9.56
CA GLY A 340 -26.86 -16.48 -8.77
C GLY A 340 -26.38 -17.59 -7.83
N SER A 341 -25.12 -18.04 -7.93
CA SER A 341 -24.56 -19.09 -7.08
C SER A 341 -24.37 -18.61 -5.62
N MET A 342 -24.20 -19.60 -4.73
CA MET A 342 -23.87 -19.36 -3.33
C MET A 342 -22.38 -19.59 -3.12
N VAL A 343 -21.73 -18.67 -2.43
CA VAL A 343 -20.35 -18.79 -1.98
C VAL A 343 -20.29 -18.73 -0.45
N TYR A 344 -19.23 -19.27 0.12
CA TYR A 344 -19.01 -19.26 1.55
C TYR A 344 -17.89 -18.27 1.91
N ASN A 345 -18.22 -17.26 2.70
CA ASN A 345 -17.21 -16.37 3.28
C ASN A 345 -16.52 -17.10 4.43
N THR A 346 -15.31 -17.55 4.22
CA THR A 346 -14.58 -18.42 5.15
C THR A 346 -14.14 -17.69 6.41
N VAL A 347 -13.86 -16.38 6.28
CA VAL A 347 -13.43 -15.55 7.42
C VAL A 347 -14.59 -15.27 8.37
N LYS A 348 -15.80 -15.01 7.82
CA LYS A 348 -17.00 -14.69 8.62
C LYS A 348 -17.89 -15.90 8.94
N GLY A 349 -17.63 -17.03 8.31
CA GLY A 349 -18.40 -18.25 8.56
C GLY A 349 -19.83 -18.24 7.98
N GLU A 350 -20.08 -17.47 6.92
CA GLU A 350 -21.43 -17.25 6.39
C GLU A 350 -21.53 -17.53 4.89
N ASN A 351 -22.75 -17.92 4.45
CA ASN A 351 -23.04 -18.05 3.03
C ASN A 351 -23.53 -16.71 2.48
N GLU A 352 -23.03 -16.34 1.30
CA GLU A 352 -23.46 -15.16 0.56
C GLU A 352 -23.85 -15.53 -0.88
N ARG A 353 -24.80 -14.79 -1.45
CA ARG A 353 -25.29 -15.04 -2.80
C ARG A 353 -24.66 -14.04 -3.78
N ILE A 354 -24.13 -14.55 -4.88
CA ILE A 354 -23.67 -13.76 -6.02
C ILE A 354 -24.92 -13.26 -6.77
N GLY A 355 -25.13 -11.96 -6.78
CA GLY A 355 -26.23 -11.35 -7.53
C GLY A 355 -25.90 -11.22 -9.01
N ARG A 356 -24.86 -10.41 -9.32
CA ARG A 356 -24.34 -10.17 -10.68
C ARG A 356 -22.83 -10.20 -10.66
N ILE A 357 -22.23 -10.58 -11.78
CA ILE A 357 -20.79 -10.52 -11.99
C ILE A 357 -20.54 -9.50 -13.11
N LEU A 358 -19.65 -8.54 -12.87
CA LEU A 358 -19.34 -7.47 -13.78
C LEU A 358 -17.85 -7.55 -14.19
N ARG A 359 -17.58 -7.51 -15.48
CA ARG A 359 -16.25 -7.21 -16.02
C ARG A 359 -16.14 -5.72 -16.21
N MET A 360 -15.05 -5.15 -15.70
CA MET A 360 -14.78 -3.73 -15.82
C MET A 360 -13.98 -3.47 -17.11
N ASN A 361 -14.51 -2.60 -17.96
CA ASN A 361 -13.88 -2.17 -19.21
C ASN A 361 -13.86 -0.63 -19.20
N ALA A 362 -12.86 -0.06 -18.54
CA ALA A 362 -12.79 1.39 -18.29
C ALA A 362 -14.09 1.91 -17.63
N ASP A 363 -14.81 2.82 -18.28
CA ASP A 363 -16.10 3.35 -17.79
C ASP A 363 -17.29 2.41 -17.96
N ASN A 364 -17.13 1.34 -18.75
CA ASN A 364 -18.21 0.42 -19.07
C ASN A 364 -18.18 -0.80 -18.17
N ARG A 365 -19.38 -1.22 -17.75
CA ARG A 365 -19.60 -2.43 -16.96
C ARG A 365 -20.32 -3.46 -17.80
N GLU A 366 -19.67 -4.59 -18.05
CA GLU A 366 -20.23 -5.70 -18.81
C GLU A 366 -20.73 -6.78 -17.85
N ASP A 367 -22.02 -7.09 -17.90
CA ASP A 367 -22.56 -8.24 -17.18
C ASP A 367 -22.09 -9.55 -17.80
N ILE A 368 -21.53 -10.42 -16.98
CA ILE A 368 -21.10 -11.76 -17.38
C ILE A 368 -21.76 -12.81 -16.52
N GLU A 369 -22.08 -13.96 -17.10
CA GLU A 369 -22.74 -15.06 -16.38
C GLU A 369 -21.76 -15.90 -15.55
N GLU A 370 -20.52 -16.02 -16.03
CA GLU A 370 -19.48 -16.86 -15.44
C GLU A 370 -18.13 -16.12 -15.43
N ALA A 371 -17.37 -16.33 -14.35
CA ALA A 371 -15.99 -15.90 -14.22
C ALA A 371 -15.12 -17.08 -13.72
N TYR A 372 -13.87 -17.11 -14.12
CA TYR A 372 -13.01 -18.27 -13.97
C TYR A 372 -11.74 -17.96 -13.19
N ALA A 373 -11.04 -18.99 -12.72
CA ALA A 373 -9.70 -18.87 -12.15
C ALA A 373 -8.81 -17.92 -12.99
N GLY A 374 -8.13 -16.98 -12.37
CA GLY A 374 -7.31 -15.97 -13.04
C GLY A 374 -8.05 -14.67 -13.38
N ASP A 375 -9.39 -14.62 -13.31
CA ASP A 375 -10.14 -13.40 -13.58
C ASP A 375 -10.16 -12.44 -12.38
N ILE A 376 -10.18 -11.13 -12.69
CA ILE A 376 -10.47 -10.05 -11.76
C ILE A 376 -11.81 -9.47 -12.17
N VAL A 377 -12.81 -9.54 -11.29
CA VAL A 377 -14.19 -9.12 -11.58
C VAL A 377 -14.79 -8.36 -10.39
N ALA A 378 -15.80 -7.55 -10.66
CA ALA A 378 -16.62 -6.95 -9.63
C ALA A 378 -17.89 -7.75 -9.42
N VAL A 379 -18.30 -7.95 -8.18
CA VAL A 379 -19.47 -8.75 -7.81
C VAL A 379 -20.45 -7.88 -7.03
N ILE A 380 -21.74 -8.00 -7.39
CA ILE A 380 -22.86 -7.40 -6.65
C ILE A 380 -23.58 -8.50 -5.89
N GLY A 381 -23.98 -8.20 -4.66
CA GLY A 381 -24.78 -9.12 -3.83
C GLY A 381 -24.09 -9.59 -2.56
N LEU A 382 -22.78 -9.39 -2.43
CA LEU A 382 -22.01 -9.67 -1.21
C LEU A 382 -22.33 -8.58 -0.16
N LYS A 383 -23.15 -8.89 0.81
CA LYS A 383 -23.62 -7.92 1.81
C LYS A 383 -22.68 -7.80 3.01
N LYS A 384 -22.06 -8.90 3.41
CA LYS A 384 -21.27 -9.01 4.64
C LYS A 384 -19.79 -9.05 4.40
N SER A 385 -19.36 -9.43 3.20
CA SER A 385 -17.94 -9.48 2.83
C SER A 385 -17.28 -8.12 2.94
N THR A 386 -16.07 -8.10 3.47
CA THR A 386 -15.20 -6.92 3.60
C THR A 386 -13.89 -7.16 2.86
N THR A 387 -13.10 -6.10 2.66
CA THR A 387 -11.78 -6.20 2.05
C THR A 387 -10.89 -7.13 2.87
N GLY A 388 -10.22 -8.08 2.21
CA GLY A 388 -9.42 -9.13 2.84
C GLY A 388 -10.16 -10.45 3.07
N ASP A 389 -11.48 -10.49 2.91
CA ASP A 389 -12.24 -11.73 3.10
C ASP A 389 -11.98 -12.73 1.98
N THR A 390 -11.92 -14.01 2.35
CA THR A 390 -11.82 -15.12 1.41
C THR A 390 -13.19 -15.71 1.14
N LEU A 391 -13.53 -15.87 -0.12
CA LEU A 391 -14.70 -16.59 -0.60
C LEU A 391 -14.29 -17.96 -1.10
N SER A 392 -14.95 -19.01 -0.66
CA SER A 392 -14.63 -20.39 -1.05
C SER A 392 -15.86 -21.24 -1.32
N ASP A 393 -15.63 -22.47 -1.77
CA ASP A 393 -16.65 -23.54 -1.70
C ASP A 393 -16.86 -23.94 -0.23
N LYS A 394 -18.11 -24.10 0.18
CA LYS A 394 -18.47 -24.46 1.56
C LYS A 394 -17.85 -25.79 2.03
N ASN A 395 -17.67 -26.74 1.12
CA ASN A 395 -17.14 -28.06 1.44
C ASN A 395 -15.60 -28.09 1.41
N ASN A 396 -14.99 -27.18 0.66
CA ASN A 396 -13.54 -27.07 0.47
C ASN A 396 -13.08 -25.70 0.97
N GLN A 397 -13.25 -25.44 2.27
CA GLN A 397 -12.94 -24.15 2.88
C GLN A 397 -11.44 -23.89 2.92
N ILE A 398 -11.06 -22.68 2.59
CA ILE A 398 -9.70 -22.18 2.72
C ILE A 398 -9.76 -20.71 3.14
N VAL A 399 -8.83 -20.27 3.96
CA VAL A 399 -8.56 -18.86 4.23
C VAL A 399 -7.26 -18.54 3.52
N LEU A 400 -7.33 -17.73 2.49
CA LEU A 400 -6.17 -17.14 1.88
C LEU A 400 -5.58 -16.13 2.87
N GLU A 401 -4.31 -15.81 2.72
CA GLU A 401 -3.59 -14.94 3.65
C GLU A 401 -4.37 -13.68 4.05
N ASN A 402 -4.46 -13.40 5.34
CA ASN A 402 -5.10 -12.19 5.85
C ASN A 402 -4.26 -10.96 5.55
N MET A 403 -4.89 -9.95 4.97
CA MET A 403 -4.27 -8.63 4.82
C MET A 403 -4.18 -7.96 6.20
N VAL A 404 -2.98 -7.60 6.61
CA VAL A 404 -2.75 -6.81 7.82
C VAL A 404 -2.72 -5.34 7.43
N PHE A 405 -3.62 -4.55 7.98
CA PHE A 405 -3.67 -3.12 7.71
C PHE A 405 -3.00 -2.34 8.83
N PRO A 406 -2.14 -1.36 8.52
CA PRO A 406 -1.51 -0.53 9.53
C PRO A 406 -2.53 0.34 10.26
N ASP A 407 -2.25 0.65 11.52
CA ASP A 407 -3.08 1.56 12.29
C ASP A 407 -2.94 3.01 11.78
N PRO A 408 -4.04 3.77 11.75
CA PRO A 408 -4.02 5.17 11.30
C PRO A 408 -3.21 6.05 12.25
N VAL A 409 -2.46 6.99 11.68
CA VAL A 409 -1.50 7.85 12.41
C VAL A 409 -2.08 9.21 12.74
N ILE A 410 -2.92 9.78 11.87
CA ILE A 410 -3.50 11.12 12.02
C ILE A 410 -4.97 11.01 12.44
N LYS A 411 -5.39 11.91 13.32
CA LYS A 411 -6.75 11.98 13.85
C LYS A 411 -7.30 13.39 13.69
N VAL A 412 -8.58 13.49 13.31
CA VAL A 412 -9.32 14.72 13.14
C VAL A 412 -10.67 14.60 13.84
N ALA A 413 -11.09 15.63 14.54
CA ALA A 413 -12.45 15.70 15.08
C ALA A 413 -13.41 16.23 14.01
N ILE A 414 -14.55 15.57 13.84
CA ILE A 414 -15.61 15.99 12.92
C ILE A 414 -16.92 16.19 13.71
N GLU A 415 -17.51 17.38 13.58
CA GLU A 415 -18.73 17.76 14.29
C GLU A 415 -19.84 18.14 13.31
N PRO A 416 -20.94 17.38 13.24
CA PRO A 416 -22.03 17.69 12.33
C PRO A 416 -22.79 18.94 12.77
N LYS A 417 -23.20 19.77 11.80
CA LYS A 417 -23.91 21.03 12.06
C LYS A 417 -25.39 20.85 12.45
N SER A 418 -25.97 19.67 12.21
CA SER A 418 -27.38 19.38 12.48
C SER A 418 -27.60 17.87 12.73
N LYS A 419 -28.77 17.50 13.32
CA LYS A 419 -29.14 16.10 13.49
C LYS A 419 -29.21 15.35 12.15
N ALA A 420 -29.74 15.98 11.09
CA ALA A 420 -29.80 15.37 9.77
C ALA A 420 -28.39 15.14 9.20
N SER A 421 -27.45 16.04 9.47
CA SER A 421 -26.03 15.84 9.09
C SER A 421 -25.37 14.74 9.94
N GLN A 422 -25.76 14.57 11.21
CA GLN A 422 -25.29 13.46 12.04
C GLN A 422 -25.66 12.09 11.48
N GLU A 423 -26.91 11.93 11.04
CA GLU A 423 -27.39 10.67 10.45
C GLU A 423 -26.66 10.36 9.13
N ARG A 424 -26.52 11.37 8.26
CA ARG A 424 -25.74 11.25 7.02
C ARG A 424 -24.27 10.94 7.30
N MET A 425 -23.67 11.59 8.29
CA MET A 425 -22.29 11.36 8.69
C MET A 425 -22.07 9.93 9.20
N ASN A 426 -22.97 9.40 10.04
CA ASN A 426 -22.87 8.03 10.52
C ASN A 426 -22.94 7.03 9.36
N MET A 427 -23.84 7.27 8.40
CA MET A 427 -23.97 6.42 7.20
C MET A 427 -22.73 6.52 6.30
N ALA A 428 -22.20 7.72 6.11
CA ALA A 428 -20.97 7.96 5.35
C ALA A 428 -19.77 7.25 5.98
N ILE A 429 -19.59 7.38 7.30
CA ILE A 429 -18.52 6.71 8.04
C ILE A 429 -18.57 5.21 7.84
N LEU A 430 -19.75 4.58 8.02
CA LEU A 430 -19.88 3.12 7.85
C LEU A 430 -19.49 2.67 6.45
N LYS A 431 -19.96 3.37 5.41
CA LYS A 431 -19.63 3.04 4.02
C LYS A 431 -18.15 3.23 3.70
N LEU A 432 -17.57 4.34 4.14
CA LEU A 432 -16.16 4.64 3.92
C LEU A 432 -15.23 3.66 4.66
N GLN A 433 -15.61 3.21 5.86
CA GLN A 433 -14.88 2.15 6.59
C GLN A 433 -14.98 0.77 5.92
N GLU A 434 -16.09 0.47 5.22
CA GLU A 434 -16.19 -0.74 4.41
C GLU A 434 -15.28 -0.70 3.17
N GLU A 435 -15.10 0.48 2.57
CA GLU A 435 -14.23 0.69 1.42
C GLU A 435 -12.75 0.70 1.81
N ASP A 436 -12.42 1.39 2.90
CA ASP A 436 -11.05 1.59 3.35
C ASP A 436 -10.85 1.10 4.80
N PRO A 437 -10.21 -0.05 4.98
CA PRO A 437 -9.92 -0.61 6.30
C PRO A 437 -8.96 0.23 7.15
N THR A 438 -8.20 1.15 6.55
CA THR A 438 -7.30 2.06 7.26
C THR A 438 -7.98 3.32 7.76
N PHE A 439 -9.18 3.61 7.25
CA PHE A 439 -10.02 4.65 7.78
C PHE A 439 -10.79 4.13 8.99
N LYS A 440 -10.54 4.71 10.16
CA LYS A 440 -11.23 4.37 11.41
C LYS A 440 -12.00 5.57 11.92
N ALA A 441 -13.17 5.32 12.51
CA ALA A 441 -13.94 6.34 13.19
C ALA A 441 -14.48 5.77 14.50
N TYR A 442 -14.45 6.58 15.53
CA TYR A 442 -14.97 6.23 16.84
C TYR A 442 -15.41 7.51 17.58
N THR A 443 -16.28 7.33 18.57
CA THR A 443 -16.65 8.42 19.48
C THR A 443 -15.69 8.41 20.66
N ASP A 444 -15.01 9.52 20.85
CA ASP A 444 -14.19 9.74 22.04
C ASP A 444 -15.09 9.74 23.28
N LYS A 445 -14.83 8.83 24.21
CA LYS A 445 -15.67 8.66 25.41
C LYS A 445 -15.60 9.84 26.38
N GLU A 446 -14.51 10.58 26.35
CA GLU A 446 -14.28 11.72 27.24
C GLU A 446 -14.83 13.00 26.64
N THR A 447 -14.64 13.24 25.34
CA THR A 447 -15.07 14.46 24.66
C THR A 447 -16.46 14.35 24.05
N GLY A 448 -16.95 13.13 23.83
CA GLY A 448 -18.18 12.87 23.05
C GLY A 448 -18.04 13.22 21.57
N GLN A 449 -16.84 13.65 21.13
CA GLN A 449 -16.59 14.00 19.73
C GLN A 449 -16.46 12.77 18.86
N THR A 450 -16.90 12.85 17.64
CA THR A 450 -16.58 11.83 16.62
C THR A 450 -15.19 12.11 16.09
N ILE A 451 -14.29 11.16 16.30
CA ILE A 451 -12.91 11.20 15.81
C ILE A 451 -12.82 10.33 14.58
N ILE A 452 -12.27 10.87 13.50
CA ILE A 452 -11.88 10.13 12.32
C ILE A 452 -10.36 10.04 12.26
N ALA A 453 -9.86 8.89 11.87
CA ALA A 453 -8.43 8.59 11.82
C ALA A 453 -8.05 7.99 10.47
N GLY A 454 -6.90 8.40 9.93
CA GLY A 454 -6.39 8.01 8.61
C GLY A 454 -4.87 7.95 8.55
N MET A 455 -4.35 7.52 7.40
CA MET A 455 -2.92 7.27 7.19
C MET A 455 -2.11 8.55 7.00
N GLY A 456 -2.73 9.62 6.50
CA GLY A 456 -2.07 10.89 6.24
C GLY A 456 -3.06 12.05 6.16
N GLU A 457 -2.52 13.27 6.05
CA GLU A 457 -3.32 14.50 5.93
C GLU A 457 -4.18 14.48 4.66
N LEU A 458 -3.57 14.14 3.53
CA LEU A 458 -4.26 14.06 2.25
C LEU A 458 -5.35 12.97 2.26
N HIS A 459 -5.09 11.84 2.91
CA HIS A 459 -6.08 10.78 3.05
C HIS A 459 -7.33 11.28 3.81
N LEU A 460 -7.15 11.93 4.95
CA LEU A 460 -8.28 12.48 5.73
C LEU A 460 -8.99 13.62 5.00
N ASP A 461 -8.26 14.48 4.29
CA ASP A 461 -8.85 15.54 3.46
C ASP A 461 -9.79 14.98 2.40
N ILE A 462 -9.37 13.89 1.74
CA ILE A 462 -10.19 13.23 0.72
C ILE A 462 -11.41 12.58 1.35
N ILE A 463 -11.25 11.89 2.46
CA ILE A 463 -12.38 11.27 3.19
C ILE A 463 -13.41 12.34 3.58
N VAL A 464 -12.97 13.46 4.13
CA VAL A 464 -13.84 14.58 4.52
C VAL A 464 -14.53 15.19 3.29
N ASP A 465 -13.79 15.40 2.22
CA ASP A 465 -14.34 15.94 0.97
C ASP A 465 -15.38 15.00 0.36
N ARG A 466 -15.15 13.68 0.38
CA ARG A 466 -16.13 12.66 -0.01
C ARG A 466 -17.38 12.72 0.86
N MET A 467 -17.22 12.87 2.19
CA MET A 467 -18.38 13.04 3.08
C MET A 467 -19.22 14.25 2.68
N PHE A 468 -18.59 15.36 2.30
CA PHE A 468 -19.30 16.56 1.89
C PHE A 468 -19.96 16.41 0.50
N ARG A 469 -19.24 15.90 -0.48
CA ARG A 469 -19.72 15.84 -1.89
C ARG A 469 -20.67 14.67 -2.13
N GLU A 470 -20.30 13.46 -1.72
CA GLU A 470 -21.08 12.24 -2.02
C GLU A 470 -22.25 12.07 -1.04
N PHE A 471 -22.01 12.31 0.27
CA PHE A 471 -23.00 12.07 1.32
C PHE A 471 -23.74 13.33 1.81
N LYS A 472 -23.38 14.51 1.28
CA LYS A 472 -23.97 15.79 1.66
C LYS A 472 -23.93 16.04 3.16
N VAL A 473 -22.84 15.66 3.82
CA VAL A 473 -22.60 15.89 5.24
C VAL A 473 -22.17 17.33 5.44
N GLU A 474 -22.87 18.09 6.27
CA GLU A 474 -22.44 19.41 6.73
C GLU A 474 -21.82 19.28 8.13
N ALA A 475 -20.52 19.44 8.22
CA ALA A 475 -19.77 19.30 9.47
C ALA A 475 -18.67 20.35 9.59
N ASN A 476 -18.28 20.64 10.82
CA ASN A 476 -17.04 21.35 11.13
C ASN A 476 -15.95 20.32 11.32
N VAL A 477 -14.78 20.60 10.77
CA VAL A 477 -13.60 19.74 10.89
C VAL A 477 -12.60 20.46 11.81
N GLY A 478 -12.18 19.77 12.87
CA GLY A 478 -11.13 20.27 13.76
C GLY A 478 -9.74 20.09 13.14
N GLN A 479 -8.73 20.73 13.75
CA GLN A 479 -7.35 20.49 13.34
C GLN A 479 -6.96 19.04 13.55
N PRO A 480 -6.09 18.47 12.69
CA PRO A 480 -5.56 17.14 12.88
C PRO A 480 -4.93 16.98 14.27
N GLN A 481 -5.25 15.88 14.93
CA GLN A 481 -4.65 15.57 16.22
C GLN A 481 -3.52 14.55 16.04
N VAL A 482 -2.42 14.80 16.77
CA VAL A 482 -1.29 13.87 16.80
C VAL A 482 -1.63 12.72 17.75
N SER A 483 -1.42 11.49 17.30
CA SER A 483 -1.56 10.31 18.15
C SER A 483 -0.32 10.15 19.02
N TYR A 484 -0.27 10.86 20.13
CA TYR A 484 0.74 10.63 21.14
C TYR A 484 0.58 9.26 21.77
N ARG A 485 1.66 8.72 22.33
CA ARG A 485 1.69 7.52 23.16
C ARG A 485 2.34 7.89 24.50
N GLU A 486 2.19 7.02 25.46
CA GLU A 486 2.91 7.12 26.72
C GLU A 486 3.82 5.93 26.90
N THR A 487 4.89 6.10 27.64
CA THR A 487 5.78 5.02 28.03
C THR A 487 6.41 5.31 29.37
N ILE A 488 7.11 4.34 29.90
CA ILE A 488 7.82 4.45 31.19
C ILE A 488 9.33 4.50 30.95
N THR A 489 10.06 5.13 31.87
CA THR A 489 11.50 5.34 31.75
C THR A 489 12.32 4.53 32.76
N LYS A 490 11.71 3.99 33.80
CA LYS A 490 12.41 3.33 34.90
C LYS A 490 11.72 2.01 35.27
N PRO A 491 12.49 0.97 35.59
CA PRO A 491 11.94 -0.24 36.17
C PRO A 491 11.39 0.04 37.58
N VAL A 492 10.23 -0.54 37.89
CA VAL A 492 9.56 -0.37 39.19
C VAL A 492 8.87 -1.66 39.62
N ARG A 493 8.70 -1.80 40.94
CA ARG A 493 7.87 -2.83 41.54
C ARG A 493 6.67 -2.17 42.21
N ALA A 494 5.49 -2.72 42.00
CA ALA A 494 4.24 -2.22 42.55
C ALA A 494 3.29 -3.36 42.91
N GLU A 495 2.37 -3.04 43.81
CA GLU A 495 1.38 -3.96 44.37
C GLU A 495 -0.02 -3.45 44.00
N GLY A 496 -0.88 -4.33 43.53
CA GLY A 496 -2.30 -4.03 43.31
C GLY A 496 -3.15 -4.91 44.20
N LYS A 497 -3.87 -4.30 45.13
CA LYS A 497 -4.75 -5.02 46.06
C LYS A 497 -6.15 -4.45 46.00
N PHE A 498 -7.10 -5.29 45.68
CA PHE A 498 -8.51 -4.98 45.69
C PHE A 498 -9.25 -5.83 46.72
N VAL A 499 -9.81 -5.18 47.74
CA VAL A 499 -10.59 -5.82 48.77
C VAL A 499 -11.90 -5.05 48.96
N ARG A 500 -13.03 -5.73 48.77
CA ARG A 500 -14.34 -5.15 48.98
C ARG A 500 -15.21 -6.15 49.72
N GLN A 501 -15.73 -5.74 50.89
CA GLN A 501 -16.73 -6.51 51.62
C GLN A 501 -18.08 -5.76 51.56
N SER A 502 -19.08 -6.39 50.95
CA SER A 502 -20.44 -5.86 50.91
C SER A 502 -21.39 -7.01 51.15
N GLY A 503 -21.77 -7.23 52.43
CA GLY A 503 -22.85 -8.11 52.89
C GLY A 503 -23.04 -9.44 52.15
N GLY A 504 -22.25 -10.46 52.45
CA GLY A 504 -22.33 -11.79 51.86
C GLY A 504 -20.98 -12.28 51.37
N HIS A 505 -20.76 -12.45 50.06
CA HIS A 505 -19.44 -12.79 49.50
C HIS A 505 -18.59 -11.55 49.31
N GLY A 506 -17.34 -11.56 49.81
CA GLY A 506 -16.34 -10.56 49.59
C GLY A 506 -15.76 -10.61 48.17
N GLN A 507 -15.00 -9.59 47.80
CA GLN A 507 -14.18 -9.60 46.56
C GLN A 507 -12.72 -9.39 46.96
N TYR A 508 -11.84 -10.26 46.51
CA TYR A 508 -10.42 -10.22 46.83
C TYR A 508 -9.58 -10.47 45.58
N GLY A 509 -8.65 -9.57 45.30
CA GLY A 509 -7.63 -9.72 44.29
C GLY A 509 -6.34 -9.02 44.72
N HIS A 510 -5.21 -9.73 44.65
CA HIS A 510 -3.91 -9.18 45.03
C HIS A 510 -2.83 -9.72 44.14
N ILE A 511 -2.08 -8.80 43.49
CA ILE A 511 -0.91 -9.11 42.68
C ILE A 511 0.22 -8.13 42.92
N VAL A 512 1.43 -8.62 42.73
CA VAL A 512 2.66 -7.82 42.71
C VAL A 512 3.30 -7.95 41.35
N ILE A 513 3.59 -6.80 40.73
CA ILE A 513 4.17 -6.70 39.41
C ILE A 513 5.54 -6.02 39.46
N GLU A 514 6.41 -6.43 38.57
CA GLU A 514 7.58 -5.67 38.16
C GLU A 514 7.36 -5.18 36.73
N MET A 515 7.47 -3.88 36.53
CA MET A 515 7.26 -3.22 35.25
C MET A 515 8.56 -2.54 34.83
N GLU A 516 8.99 -2.80 33.59
CA GLU A 516 10.23 -2.24 33.03
C GLU A 516 10.01 -1.73 31.60
N PRO A 517 10.79 -0.72 31.15
CA PRO A 517 10.77 -0.27 29.77
C PRO A 517 11.13 -1.43 28.80
N ASN A 518 10.43 -1.51 27.67
CA ASN A 518 10.64 -2.52 26.63
C ASN A 518 10.61 -1.86 25.21
N PRO A 519 11.60 -1.00 24.90
CA PRO A 519 11.57 -0.17 23.70
C PRO A 519 11.38 -0.99 22.41
N GLU A 520 10.45 -0.54 21.55
CA GLU A 520 10.17 -1.09 20.22
C GLU A 520 9.65 -2.55 20.22
N LYS A 521 9.41 -3.15 21.38
CA LYS A 521 8.90 -4.52 21.49
C LYS A 521 7.42 -4.59 21.91
N GLY A 522 6.82 -3.43 22.12
CA GLY A 522 5.43 -3.34 22.52
C GLY A 522 5.19 -3.81 23.95
N LEU A 523 4.02 -4.39 24.17
CA LEU A 523 3.50 -4.79 25.46
C LEU A 523 3.75 -6.30 25.68
N GLU A 524 4.58 -6.64 26.64
CA GLU A 524 4.87 -8.03 26.98
C GLU A 524 4.48 -8.37 28.43
N MET A 525 3.99 -9.58 28.64
CA MET A 525 3.74 -10.12 29.97
C MET A 525 4.48 -11.44 30.19
N GLU A 526 5.08 -11.56 31.35
CA GLU A 526 5.68 -12.78 31.82
C GLU A 526 5.10 -13.16 33.18
N ASN A 527 4.58 -14.36 33.29
CA ASN A 527 4.10 -14.90 34.59
C ASN A 527 5.25 -15.63 35.29
N CYS A 528 5.81 -14.98 36.30
CA CYS A 528 6.89 -15.52 37.14
C CYS A 528 6.42 -16.03 38.51
N ILE A 529 5.10 -16.14 38.71
CA ILE A 529 4.54 -16.59 40.01
C ILE A 529 4.87 -18.06 40.23
N VAL A 530 5.47 -18.35 41.37
CA VAL A 530 5.88 -19.69 41.79
C VAL A 530 5.00 -20.17 42.96
N GLY A 531 4.78 -21.51 43.06
CA GLY A 531 4.08 -22.09 44.21
C GLY A 531 2.55 -22.01 44.15
N GLY A 532 1.94 -21.59 43.04
CA GLY A 532 0.49 -21.64 42.88
C GLY A 532 -0.30 -20.61 43.70
N VAL A 533 0.36 -19.57 44.21
CA VAL A 533 -0.27 -18.52 45.05
C VAL A 533 -1.34 -17.72 44.32
N VAL A 534 -1.27 -17.69 42.96
CA VAL A 534 -2.31 -17.18 42.08
C VAL A 534 -2.45 -18.17 40.91
N ASN A 535 -3.66 -18.59 40.60
CA ASN A 535 -3.92 -19.47 39.47
C ASN A 535 -3.75 -18.74 38.11
N LYS A 536 -3.66 -19.52 37.02
CA LYS A 536 -3.43 -18.99 35.67
C LYS A 536 -4.59 -18.14 35.20
N GLU A 537 -5.82 -18.43 35.55
CA GLU A 537 -7.01 -17.67 35.16
C GLU A 537 -6.99 -16.28 35.77
N PHE A 538 -6.67 -16.20 37.09
CA PHE A 538 -6.54 -14.89 37.77
C PHE A 538 -5.34 -14.09 37.30
N ALA A 539 -4.22 -14.74 36.96
CA ALA A 539 -3.08 -14.06 36.36
C ALA A 539 -3.45 -13.46 34.99
N ASN A 540 -4.21 -14.17 34.16
CA ASN A 540 -4.71 -13.67 32.89
C ASN A 540 -5.72 -12.52 33.10
N ALA A 541 -6.63 -12.63 34.06
CA ALA A 541 -7.56 -11.54 34.38
C ALA A 541 -6.83 -10.28 34.84
N ALA A 542 -5.79 -10.42 35.65
CA ALA A 542 -4.94 -9.31 36.07
C ALA A 542 -4.25 -8.65 34.88
N TRP A 543 -3.75 -9.45 33.92
CA TRP A 543 -3.16 -8.95 32.68
C TRP A 543 -4.15 -8.15 31.82
N GLU A 544 -5.39 -8.62 31.67
CA GLU A 544 -6.43 -7.86 30.99
C GLU A 544 -6.70 -6.51 31.70
N GLY A 545 -6.69 -6.50 33.03
CA GLY A 545 -6.81 -5.26 33.81
C GLY A 545 -5.64 -4.29 33.60
N ILE A 546 -4.43 -4.79 33.46
CA ILE A 546 -3.23 -4.00 33.12
C ILE A 546 -3.37 -3.40 31.73
N LYS A 547 -3.75 -4.21 30.71
CA LYS A 547 -3.94 -3.74 29.35
C LYS A 547 -4.99 -2.64 29.22
N GLU A 548 -6.14 -2.83 29.86
CA GLU A 548 -7.19 -1.80 29.87
C GLU A 548 -6.74 -0.50 30.55
N ALA A 549 -5.98 -0.61 31.65
CA ALA A 549 -5.42 0.55 32.31
C ALA A 549 -4.36 1.25 31.45
N ALA A 550 -3.52 0.49 30.73
CA ALA A 550 -2.53 1.04 29.81
C ALA A 550 -3.19 1.78 28.65
N GLN A 551 -4.32 1.30 28.13
CA GLN A 551 -5.09 2.00 27.10
C GLN A 551 -5.63 3.36 27.55
N SER A 552 -5.89 3.51 28.86
CA SER A 552 -6.38 4.77 29.45
C SER A 552 -5.27 5.79 29.71
N GLY A 553 -4.01 5.41 29.51
CA GLY A 553 -2.84 6.25 29.73
C GLY A 553 -2.50 6.50 31.20
N ILE A 554 -1.44 7.26 31.43
CA ILE A 554 -0.87 7.55 32.75
C ILE A 554 -0.92 9.04 33.08
N ILE A 555 -0.44 9.89 32.15
CA ILE A 555 -0.20 11.32 32.39
C ILE A 555 -1.08 12.25 31.57
N ALA A 556 -1.51 11.80 30.39
CA ALA A 556 -2.28 12.60 29.44
C ALA A 556 -3.40 11.80 28.75
N GLY A 557 -3.69 10.57 29.21
CA GLY A 557 -4.77 9.75 28.65
C GLY A 557 -4.45 9.10 27.31
N TYR A 558 -3.17 9.06 26.91
CA TYR A 558 -2.72 8.33 25.72
C TYR A 558 -2.29 6.91 26.08
N GLU A 559 -2.54 5.97 25.19
CA GLU A 559 -2.17 4.57 25.41
C GLU A 559 -0.69 4.42 25.78
N CYS A 560 -0.44 3.73 26.89
CA CYS A 560 0.93 3.38 27.31
C CYS A 560 1.42 2.16 26.59
N VAL A 561 2.60 2.26 25.96
CA VAL A 561 3.22 1.23 25.12
C VAL A 561 4.66 0.98 25.56
N ASP A 562 5.29 -0.04 24.96
CA ASP A 562 6.72 -0.34 25.11
C ASP A 562 7.14 -0.59 26.56
N PHE A 563 6.39 -1.45 27.26
CA PHE A 563 6.75 -1.92 28.58
C PHE A 563 6.52 -3.41 28.75
N LYS A 564 7.34 -4.02 29.58
CA LYS A 564 7.22 -5.41 29.98
C LYS A 564 6.75 -5.50 31.44
N VAL A 565 5.80 -6.39 31.70
CA VAL A 565 5.28 -6.66 33.04
C VAL A 565 5.63 -8.11 33.41
N ARG A 566 6.26 -8.29 34.57
CA ARG A 566 6.42 -9.59 35.20
C ARG A 566 5.47 -9.68 36.41
N LEU A 567 4.59 -10.66 36.41
CA LEU A 567 3.80 -11.01 37.60
C LEU A 567 4.69 -11.85 38.51
N VAL A 568 5.12 -11.27 39.65
CA VAL A 568 6.13 -11.87 40.50
C VAL A 568 5.59 -12.49 41.77
N ASP A 569 4.48 -11.98 42.28
CA ASP A 569 3.84 -12.46 43.48
C ASP A 569 2.35 -12.09 43.52
N GLY A 570 1.63 -12.61 44.52
CA GLY A 570 0.23 -12.30 44.75
C GLY A 570 -0.37 -13.20 45.80
N SER A 571 -1.65 -13.05 46.08
CA SER A 571 -2.39 -13.95 46.92
C SER A 571 -3.85 -14.05 46.50
N MET A 572 -4.44 -15.21 46.67
CA MET A 572 -5.86 -15.44 46.40
C MET A 572 -6.55 -15.95 47.69
N HIS A 573 -7.85 -15.74 47.76
CA HIS A 573 -8.72 -16.22 48.83
C HIS A 573 -9.68 -17.24 48.22
N GLU A 574 -9.78 -18.43 48.85
CA GLU A 574 -10.55 -19.55 48.28
C GLU A 574 -12.02 -19.25 47.95
N VAL A 575 -12.64 -18.31 48.69
CA VAL A 575 -14.07 -17.97 48.55
C VAL A 575 -14.32 -16.63 47.89
N ASP A 576 -13.45 -15.62 48.13
CA ASP A 576 -13.69 -14.22 47.74
C ASP A 576 -12.90 -13.79 46.51
N SER A 577 -12.03 -14.63 45.95
CA SER A 577 -11.30 -14.31 44.74
C SER A 577 -12.12 -14.58 43.49
N SER A 578 -12.07 -13.62 42.56
CA SER A 578 -12.75 -13.68 41.27
C SER A 578 -11.90 -13.03 40.17
N GLU A 579 -12.14 -13.41 38.92
CA GLU A 579 -11.48 -12.79 37.76
C GLU A 579 -11.66 -11.26 37.76
N MET A 580 -12.85 -10.78 38.09
CA MET A 580 -13.12 -9.35 38.16
C MET A 580 -12.29 -8.65 39.24
N ALA A 581 -12.11 -9.29 40.42
CA ALA A 581 -11.28 -8.72 41.47
C ALA A 581 -9.80 -8.66 41.07
N PHE A 582 -9.29 -9.67 40.36
CA PHE A 582 -7.93 -9.69 39.84
C PHE A 582 -7.74 -8.73 38.66
N LYS A 583 -8.75 -8.55 37.82
CA LYS A 583 -8.74 -7.52 36.77
C LYS A 583 -8.61 -6.12 37.38
N ILE A 584 -9.36 -5.82 38.43
CA ILE A 584 -9.25 -4.55 39.17
C ILE A 584 -7.88 -4.43 39.86
N ALA A 585 -7.41 -5.50 40.49
CA ALA A 585 -6.08 -5.53 41.13
C ALA A 585 -4.96 -5.27 40.10
N GLY A 586 -5.07 -5.83 38.89
CA GLY A 586 -4.18 -5.55 37.78
C GLY A 586 -4.15 -4.09 37.39
N SER A 587 -5.32 -3.47 37.23
CA SER A 587 -5.45 -2.04 36.94
C SER A 587 -4.84 -1.17 38.03
N LEU A 588 -5.04 -1.52 39.32
CA LEU A 588 -4.46 -0.80 40.45
C LEU A 588 -2.92 -0.95 40.49
N ALA A 589 -2.41 -2.15 40.28
CA ALA A 589 -0.97 -2.40 40.22
C ALA A 589 -0.29 -1.59 39.11
N PHE A 590 -0.90 -1.56 37.93
CA PHE A 590 -0.40 -0.76 36.80
C PHE A 590 -0.38 0.73 37.15
N LYS A 591 -1.46 1.30 37.69
CA LYS A 591 -1.54 2.71 38.05
C LYS A 591 -0.50 3.09 39.12
N GLU A 592 -0.28 2.22 40.10
CA GLU A 592 0.75 2.44 41.11
C GLU A 592 2.17 2.35 40.51
N ALA A 593 2.43 1.36 39.67
CA ALA A 593 3.69 1.21 38.96
C ALA A 593 3.97 2.45 38.08
N ALA A 594 3.00 2.84 37.28
CA ALA A 594 3.08 3.96 36.35
C ALA A 594 3.40 5.30 37.06
N ALA A 595 2.81 5.53 38.22
CA ALA A 595 3.09 6.73 39.03
C ALA A 595 4.57 6.82 39.47
N LYS A 596 5.24 5.68 39.63
CA LYS A 596 6.64 5.58 40.09
C LYS A 596 7.65 5.41 38.93
N ALA A 597 7.20 4.91 37.78
CA ALA A 597 8.03 4.50 36.66
C ALA A 597 8.57 5.67 35.80
N GLY A 598 8.23 6.90 36.11
CA GLY A 598 8.65 8.06 35.34
C GLY A 598 8.02 8.06 33.94
N ALA A 599 6.70 8.14 33.89
CA ALA A 599 5.96 8.17 32.63
C ALA A 599 6.35 9.39 31.77
N THR A 600 6.46 9.19 30.47
CA THR A 600 6.79 10.21 29.48
C THR A 600 5.93 10.04 28.23
N LEU A 601 5.78 11.15 27.46
CA LEU A 601 5.08 11.11 26.19
C LEU A 601 6.02 10.67 25.06
N LEU A 602 5.45 9.94 24.12
CA LEU A 602 6.04 9.61 22.83
C LEU A 602 5.26 10.34 21.73
N GLU A 603 5.99 10.88 20.76
CA GLU A 603 5.43 11.47 19.55
C GLU A 603 5.82 10.68 18.30
N PRO A 604 4.93 10.61 17.29
CA PRO A 604 5.28 9.96 16.04
C PRO A 604 6.29 10.80 15.25
N ILE A 605 7.39 10.18 14.87
CA ILE A 605 8.42 10.74 14.03
C ILE A 605 8.19 10.27 12.59
N MET A 606 8.24 11.24 11.70
CA MET A 606 8.06 11.01 10.27
C MET A 606 9.40 11.07 9.57
N LYS A 607 9.70 10.10 8.74
CA LYS A 607 10.76 10.18 7.75
C LYS A 607 10.29 11.09 6.62
N VAL A 608 10.91 12.24 6.51
CA VAL A 608 10.57 13.27 5.52
C VAL A 608 11.69 13.37 4.51
N GLU A 609 11.37 13.20 3.26
CA GLU A 609 12.27 13.43 2.14
C GLU A 609 11.80 14.65 1.37
N VAL A 610 12.66 15.64 1.20
CA VAL A 610 12.37 16.85 0.43
C VAL A 610 13.28 16.91 -0.78
N VAL A 611 12.68 16.92 -1.97
CA VAL A 611 13.39 17.15 -3.24
C VAL A 611 13.27 18.62 -3.60
N THR A 612 14.41 19.31 -3.66
CA THR A 612 14.47 20.75 -3.89
C THR A 612 15.59 21.12 -4.87
N PRO A 613 15.44 22.16 -5.72
CA PRO A 613 16.57 22.72 -6.44
C PRO A 613 17.64 23.24 -5.50
N ASP A 614 18.91 23.25 -5.97
CA ASP A 614 20.07 23.71 -5.20
C ASP A 614 19.87 25.09 -4.56
N ASP A 615 19.22 25.99 -5.30
CA ASP A 615 18.97 27.37 -4.88
C ASP A 615 18.15 27.51 -3.59
N TYR A 616 17.32 26.51 -3.28
CA TYR A 616 16.42 26.51 -2.12
C TYR A 616 16.85 25.57 -0.99
N LEU A 617 18.00 24.87 -1.15
CA LEU A 617 18.46 23.89 -0.16
C LEU A 617 18.60 24.50 1.24
N GLY A 618 19.19 25.68 1.34
CA GLY A 618 19.39 26.38 2.61
C GLY A 618 18.08 26.74 3.31
N ASP A 619 17.08 27.20 2.56
CA ASP A 619 15.77 27.56 3.09
C ASP A 619 15.00 26.32 3.56
N VAL A 620 15.05 25.22 2.79
CA VAL A 620 14.44 23.94 3.15
C VAL A 620 15.06 23.38 4.43
N MET A 621 16.38 23.35 4.54
CA MET A 621 17.07 22.88 5.74
C MET A 621 16.73 23.74 6.96
N SER A 622 16.73 25.06 6.81
CA SER A 622 16.35 26.00 7.89
C SER A 622 14.90 25.76 8.34
N ASN A 623 14.00 25.55 7.39
CA ASN A 623 12.60 25.27 7.70
C ASN A 623 12.40 23.93 8.42
N LEU A 624 13.05 22.84 7.96
CA LEU A 624 13.03 21.54 8.63
C LEU A 624 13.61 21.61 10.05
N ASN A 625 14.74 22.30 10.23
CA ASN A 625 15.33 22.50 11.56
C ASN A 625 14.41 23.32 12.51
N SER A 626 13.73 24.34 11.99
CA SER A 626 12.76 25.11 12.78
C SER A 626 11.57 24.28 13.25
N ARG A 627 11.29 23.17 12.56
CA ARG A 627 10.26 22.18 12.88
C ARG A 627 10.79 20.99 13.69
N ARG A 628 11.87 21.17 14.43
CA ARG A 628 12.53 20.11 15.21
C ARG A 628 13.02 18.94 14.35
N GLY A 629 13.17 19.15 13.04
CA GLY A 629 13.66 18.16 12.11
C GLY A 629 15.15 17.85 12.34
N GLN A 630 15.50 16.58 12.25
CA GLN A 630 16.88 16.11 12.28
C GLN A 630 17.29 15.67 10.88
N VAL A 631 18.03 16.50 10.18
CA VAL A 631 18.56 16.17 8.85
C VAL A 631 19.54 15.00 8.98
N LYS A 632 19.26 13.90 8.30
CA LYS A 632 20.05 12.66 8.29
C LYS A 632 21.06 12.63 7.13
N GLY A 633 20.67 13.16 5.99
CA GLY A 633 21.47 13.17 4.79
C GLY A 633 21.03 14.20 3.76
N ILE A 634 21.94 14.52 2.86
CA ILE A 634 21.65 15.32 1.68
C ILE A 634 22.34 14.62 0.51
N GLU A 635 21.56 14.30 -0.51
CA GLU A 635 22.05 13.61 -1.69
C GLU A 635 21.76 14.44 -2.95
N PRO A 636 22.77 14.70 -3.79
CA PRO A 636 22.51 15.35 -5.08
C PRO A 636 21.81 14.39 -6.04
N ARG A 637 20.77 14.86 -6.70
CA ARG A 637 20.00 14.08 -7.66
C ARG A 637 19.63 14.96 -8.88
N ASN A 638 20.28 14.73 -10.03
CA ASN A 638 19.94 15.34 -11.34
C ASN A 638 19.62 16.86 -11.32
N GLY A 639 20.47 17.68 -10.67
CA GLY A 639 20.27 19.14 -10.57
C GLY A 639 19.24 19.54 -9.50
N ALA A 640 18.90 18.62 -8.61
CA ALA A 640 18.15 18.84 -7.38
C ALA A 640 18.88 18.20 -6.19
N GLN A 641 18.57 18.63 -5.00
CA GLN A 641 19.03 18.04 -3.74
C GLN A 641 17.88 17.30 -3.08
N VAL A 642 18.18 16.15 -2.53
CA VAL A 642 17.26 15.39 -1.70
C VAL A 642 17.71 15.52 -0.26
N VAL A 643 16.84 16.06 0.57
CA VAL A 643 17.08 16.23 2.01
C VAL A 643 16.25 15.20 2.76
N ASP A 644 16.93 14.25 3.40
CA ASP A 644 16.33 13.28 4.31
C ASP A 644 16.33 13.81 5.73
N SER A 645 15.20 13.80 6.39
CA SER A 645 15.05 14.32 7.75
C SER A 645 14.01 13.54 8.54
N ASP A 646 14.28 13.34 9.83
CA ASP A 646 13.27 12.87 10.79
C ASP A 646 12.62 14.09 11.43
N VAL A 647 11.29 14.19 11.30
CA VAL A 647 10.51 15.33 11.80
C VAL A 647 9.32 14.85 12.60
N PRO A 648 9.04 15.41 13.78
CA PRO A 648 7.81 15.10 14.51
C PRO A 648 6.56 15.46 13.71
N LEU A 649 5.56 14.57 13.69
CA LEU A 649 4.31 14.78 12.96
C LEU A 649 3.62 16.09 13.35
N SER A 650 3.67 16.45 14.65
CA SER A 650 3.09 17.70 15.16
C SER A 650 3.62 18.96 14.46
N GLU A 651 4.84 18.91 13.95
CA GLU A 651 5.50 20.03 13.27
C GLU A 651 5.28 20.02 11.75
N MET A 652 4.73 18.93 11.22
CA MET A 652 4.51 18.76 9.79
C MET A 652 3.18 19.34 9.30
N PHE A 653 2.27 19.69 10.21
CA PHE A 653 1.01 20.34 9.81
C PHE A 653 1.28 21.67 9.10
N GLY A 654 0.65 21.83 7.92
CA GLY A 654 0.87 23.00 7.06
C GLY A 654 2.24 23.08 6.38
N TYR A 655 3.06 22.01 6.48
CA TYR A 655 4.38 21.98 5.84
C TYR A 655 4.31 22.13 4.32
N ALA A 656 3.36 21.49 3.65
CA ALA A 656 3.17 21.61 2.21
C ALA A 656 3.04 23.08 1.76
N THR A 657 2.25 23.87 2.47
CA THR A 657 2.06 25.31 2.20
C THR A 657 3.35 26.09 2.45
N SER A 658 4.03 25.82 3.56
CA SER A 658 5.32 26.45 3.88
C SER A 658 6.38 26.14 2.83
N LEU A 659 6.51 24.86 2.45
CA LEU A 659 7.47 24.42 1.44
C LEU A 659 7.22 25.09 0.08
N ARG A 660 5.97 25.12 -0.38
CA ARG A 660 5.58 25.81 -1.62
C ARG A 660 5.93 27.29 -1.58
N SER A 661 5.72 27.95 -0.45
CA SER A 661 6.02 29.38 -0.27
C SER A 661 7.51 29.66 -0.37
N ILE A 662 8.36 28.91 0.34
CA ILE A 662 9.82 29.13 0.38
C ILE A 662 10.51 28.70 -0.91
N THR A 663 9.96 27.74 -1.65
CA THR A 663 10.56 27.18 -2.88
C THR A 663 9.86 27.63 -4.16
N GLN A 664 8.93 28.55 -4.08
CA GLN A 664 8.09 29.00 -5.21
C GLN A 664 7.41 27.82 -5.93
N GLY A 665 6.99 26.80 -5.18
CA GLY A 665 6.34 25.60 -5.72
C GLY A 665 7.27 24.62 -6.43
N ARG A 666 8.60 24.82 -6.36
CA ARG A 666 9.57 23.98 -7.08
C ARG A 666 10.06 22.75 -6.30
N ALA A 667 9.80 22.69 -4.99
CA ALA A 667 10.13 21.52 -4.17
C ALA A 667 8.91 20.67 -3.91
N ASN A 668 9.16 19.36 -3.79
CA ASN A 668 8.19 18.37 -3.36
C ASN A 668 8.70 17.65 -2.12
N PHE A 669 7.81 17.11 -1.32
CA PHE A 669 8.19 16.28 -0.20
C PHE A 669 7.33 15.02 -0.11
N THR A 670 7.89 14.02 0.51
CA THR A 670 7.19 12.81 0.93
C THR A 670 7.40 12.61 2.42
N MET A 671 6.43 12.00 3.06
CA MET A 671 6.44 11.80 4.50
C MET A 671 5.90 10.42 4.81
N LEU A 672 6.66 9.64 5.60
CA LEU A 672 6.32 8.30 6.03
C LEU A 672 6.45 8.22 7.55
N PHE A 673 5.54 7.52 8.20
CA PHE A 673 5.75 7.17 9.60
C PHE A 673 6.98 6.27 9.73
N ASP A 674 7.86 6.60 10.67
CA ASP A 674 9.06 5.83 10.95
C ASP A 674 8.97 5.14 12.32
N HIS A 675 8.97 5.92 13.39
CA HIS A 675 8.94 5.39 14.75
C HIS A 675 8.31 6.39 15.75
N TYR A 676 8.18 5.98 16.99
CA TYR A 676 7.84 6.86 18.11
C TYR A 676 9.11 7.27 18.87
N ALA A 677 9.24 8.55 19.22
CA ALA A 677 10.34 9.07 20.01
C ALA A 677 9.87 9.85 21.23
N VAL A 678 10.71 9.96 22.24
CA VAL A 678 10.41 10.68 23.48
C VAL A 678 10.24 12.17 23.19
N VAL A 679 9.11 12.73 23.63
CA VAL A 679 8.79 14.15 23.47
C VAL A 679 9.70 15.01 24.38
N PRO A 680 10.29 16.12 23.89
CA PRO A 680 11.03 17.05 24.73
C PRO A 680 10.18 17.59 25.89
N LYS A 681 10.77 17.78 27.06
CA LYS A 681 10.03 18.17 28.30
C LYS A 681 9.12 19.38 28.11
N SER A 682 9.62 20.44 27.46
CA SER A 682 8.83 21.67 27.22
C SER A 682 7.57 21.43 26.36
N VAL A 683 7.68 20.52 25.37
CA VAL A 683 6.54 20.14 24.50
C VAL A 683 5.59 19.22 25.27
N ALA A 684 6.14 18.25 26.02
CA ALA A 684 5.33 17.36 26.85
C ALA A 684 4.48 18.13 27.87
N GLU A 685 5.07 19.11 28.57
CA GLU A 685 4.37 19.98 29.54
C GLU A 685 3.23 20.75 28.87
N LYS A 686 3.45 21.27 27.64
CA LYS A 686 2.42 21.95 26.86
C LYS A 686 1.28 21.01 26.51
N VAL A 687 1.58 19.84 25.97
CA VAL A 687 0.56 18.83 25.58
C VAL A 687 -0.24 18.37 26.80
N ILE A 688 0.43 18.05 27.91
CA ILE A 688 -0.24 17.67 29.16
C ILE A 688 -1.11 18.80 29.70
N GLY A 689 -0.63 20.05 29.61
CA GLY A 689 -1.39 21.25 30.04
C GLY A 689 -2.65 21.44 29.18
N GLU A 690 -2.60 21.28 27.91
CA GLU A 690 -3.75 21.35 26.98
C GLU A 690 -4.80 20.28 27.28
N VAL A 691 -4.35 19.03 27.52
CA VAL A 691 -5.25 17.94 27.93
C VAL A 691 -5.96 18.26 29.25
N LYS A 692 -5.24 18.68 30.28
CA LYS A 692 -5.80 19.02 31.59
C LYS A 692 -6.76 20.20 31.51
N ALA A 693 -6.45 21.23 30.69
CA ALA A 693 -7.33 22.39 30.49
C ALA A 693 -8.64 22.00 29.77
N ARG A 694 -8.59 21.03 28.88
CA ARG A 694 -9.78 20.49 28.23
C ARG A 694 -10.65 19.73 29.20
N ASP A 695 -10.06 18.91 30.06
CA ASP A 695 -10.77 18.09 31.03
C ASP A 695 -11.41 18.94 32.15
N SER A 696 -10.80 20.09 32.49
CA SER A 696 -11.36 21.03 33.48
C SER A 696 -12.54 21.85 32.95
N LYS A 697 -12.78 21.88 31.62
CA LYS A 697 -13.92 22.58 30.99
C LYS A 697 -15.15 21.69 30.80
N LYS A 698 -15.04 20.43 31.12
CA LYS A 698 -16.14 19.45 31.21
C LYS A 698 -16.68 19.41 32.65
#